data_f69a8a966f60f581139adaa53fd3ffce
#
_entry.id   f69a8a966f60f581139adaa53fd3ffce
#
_cell.length_a   1.000
_cell.length_b   1.000
_cell.length_c   1.000
_cell.angle_alpha   90.00
_cell.angle_beta   90.00
_cell.angle_gamma   90.00
#
_symmetry.space_group_name_H-M   'P 1'
#
loop_
_entity.id
_entity.type
_entity.pdbx_description
1 polymer ?
#
loop_
_entity_poly.entity_id
_entity_poly.type
_entity_poly.pdbx_seq_one_letter_code
_entity_poly.pdbx_strand_id
1 'polypeptide(L)'
;MYFATFICTYAIFFVPLQSQTKSNNMRKTLILMLCAALVACSAKQQKMEDECLYSPSKTQFAFWSNAAEAMEVLIYDDAVTDQHLPLSLAKDSDNYWRATLHGDMIGKYYTVRSFQNGEWAPEAPGIFAKAVSVNGQRAAIIDLKATNPDGWDKDQRPAMPDRTDIVVYETHLRDFTMSPYSGVTNKGKFIGLTEEAPLNYLKELGITHLQLLPFFDYGSIDETTLDQNKYNWGYDPVNYNAPDGGYSTDPYDPACRIREAKQMIQALHKAGIRVIMDVVYNHTYDVMGCALGRVVPKYFYRLNADGTYANGSGCGNETASDHEMYRKFMVESVCYWAREYHIDGFRFDLMGIHDQETMRQIRAALDEIDPTILTYGEGWAAMAPAYPYEELAMKQWTYKMPRVGAFSDDIRNALIGSPFDHERGFASGNPAGAKDVMRGLIACPEWSGEPMQHVSYITCHDNYCLRDRIEVSAPEETEATKLRMNKLAQTAVLVSQGMTFIYGGEELYRTKQGIDNSYQSPDSINIIPWENREKYADLHDYYQAMIAIRRAHKGFRLGSAEAVKEHVEFVLTGNESLVIYRIKDLEGIDTAKSLMVILNGSAQTVTCDLPEMTGECVLLAADGQANPDGLDFAPYDKIDVAPYSATIIAEN
;
A
#
# COMPACT_ATOMS: atom_id res chain seq x y z
N MET A 1 -21.42 3.06 -27.21
CA MET A 1 -21.94 3.43 -25.88
C MET A 1 -22.99 4.55 -25.95
N TYR A 2 -22.77 5.65 -26.65
CA TYR A 2 -23.74 6.77 -26.78
C TYR A 2 -25.09 6.41 -27.46
N PHE A 3 -25.17 5.40 -28.31
CA PHE A 3 -26.41 4.99 -28.99
C PHE A 3 -27.39 4.20 -28.12
N ALA A 4 -26.87 3.46 -27.13
CA ALA A 4 -27.72 2.66 -26.21
C ALA A 4 -28.38 3.54 -25.13
N THR A 5 -27.74 4.61 -24.70
CA THR A 5 -28.27 5.55 -23.70
C THR A 5 -29.43 6.39 -24.29
N PHE A 6 -29.38 6.70 -25.57
CA PHE A 6 -30.42 7.51 -26.24
C PHE A 6 -31.72 6.75 -26.43
N ILE A 7 -31.66 5.43 -26.64
CA ILE A 7 -32.88 4.58 -26.83
C ILE A 7 -33.58 4.34 -25.48
N CYS A 8 -32.85 4.23 -24.36
CA CYS A 8 -33.45 4.07 -23.03
C CYS A 8 -34.22 5.31 -22.55
N THR A 9 -33.73 6.52 -22.87
CA THR A 9 -34.37 7.75 -22.40
C THR A 9 -35.68 8.07 -23.13
N TYR A 10 -35.86 7.63 -24.37
CA TYR A 10 -37.08 7.88 -25.13
C TYR A 10 -38.19 6.80 -24.90
N ALA A 11 -37.84 5.59 -24.46
CA ALA A 11 -38.82 4.54 -24.20
C ALA A 11 -39.63 4.76 -22.91
N ILE A 12 -39.24 5.66 -22.02
CA ILE A 12 -39.89 5.95 -20.74
C ILE A 12 -41.04 6.97 -20.90
N PHE A 13 -41.07 7.77 -21.97
CA PHE A 13 -41.99 8.89 -22.13
C PHE A 13 -43.24 8.60 -22.97
N PHE A 14 -43.45 7.43 -23.56
CA PHE A 14 -44.59 7.13 -24.44
C PHE A 14 -45.37 5.85 -24.05
N VAL A 15 -45.96 5.79 -22.84
CA VAL A 15 -47.01 4.80 -22.53
C VAL A 15 -48.18 5.52 -21.86
N PRO A 16 -49.37 5.57 -22.50
CA PRO A 16 -50.56 6.16 -21.90
C PRO A 16 -51.08 5.32 -20.73
N LEU A 17 -51.44 5.99 -19.66
CA LEU A 17 -52.07 5.42 -18.47
C LEU A 17 -53.43 4.80 -18.78
N GLN A 18 -53.53 3.49 -18.90
CA GLN A 18 -54.79 2.76 -18.65
C GLN A 18 -54.52 1.31 -18.20
N SER A 19 -55.12 0.95 -17.05
CA SER A 19 -55.20 -0.35 -16.34
C SER A 19 -54.07 -0.69 -15.36
N GLN A 20 -54.35 -0.50 -14.07
CA GLN A 20 -53.36 -0.54 -12.97
C GLN A 20 -52.92 -1.92 -12.47
N THR A 21 -53.44 -3.03 -12.91
CA THR A 21 -53.14 -4.37 -12.34
C THR A 21 -52.32 -5.30 -13.23
N LYS A 22 -52.37 -5.18 -14.56
CA LYS A 22 -51.47 -5.91 -15.47
C LYS A 22 -50.13 -5.22 -15.70
N SER A 23 -50.08 -3.91 -15.46
CA SER A 23 -48.90 -3.05 -15.62
C SER A 23 -47.76 -3.35 -14.61
N ASN A 24 -48.09 -3.73 -13.37
CA ASN A 24 -47.04 -3.96 -12.33
C ASN A 24 -46.23 -5.26 -12.57
N ASN A 25 -46.85 -6.30 -13.10
CA ASN A 25 -46.08 -7.52 -13.40
C ASN A 25 -45.23 -7.35 -14.67
N MET A 26 -45.77 -6.67 -15.68
CA MET A 26 -45.01 -6.37 -16.90
C MET A 26 -43.85 -5.38 -16.64
N ARG A 27 -44.03 -4.38 -15.74
CA ARG A 27 -42.92 -3.50 -15.28
C ARG A 27 -41.90 -4.26 -14.49
N LYS A 28 -42.28 -5.15 -13.58
CA LYS A 28 -41.34 -6.00 -12.83
C LYS A 28 -40.58 -6.95 -13.75
N THR A 29 -41.25 -7.54 -14.74
CA THR A 29 -40.61 -8.42 -15.73
C THR A 29 -39.68 -7.62 -16.67
N LEU A 30 -40.06 -6.40 -17.07
CA LEU A 30 -39.21 -5.53 -17.89
C LEU A 30 -38.00 -5.01 -17.11
N ILE A 31 -38.16 -4.65 -15.82
CA ILE A 31 -37.06 -4.26 -14.94
C ILE A 31 -36.15 -5.46 -14.66
N LEU A 32 -36.70 -6.66 -14.44
CA LEU A 32 -35.92 -7.89 -14.30
C LEU A 32 -35.17 -8.27 -15.59
N MET A 33 -35.79 -8.08 -16.76
CA MET A 33 -35.14 -8.29 -18.06
C MET A 33 -34.10 -7.20 -18.37
N LEU A 34 -34.34 -5.92 -18.00
CA LEU A 34 -33.32 -4.87 -18.09
C LEU A 34 -32.18 -5.08 -17.10
N CYS A 35 -32.47 -5.49 -15.87
CA CYS A 35 -31.43 -5.86 -14.90
C CYS A 35 -30.68 -7.12 -15.35
N ALA A 36 -31.34 -8.13 -15.91
CA ALA A 36 -30.69 -9.31 -16.51
C ALA A 36 -29.89 -8.97 -17.77
N ALA A 37 -30.36 -8.01 -18.59
CA ALA A 37 -29.63 -7.51 -19.76
C ALA A 37 -28.47 -6.58 -19.36
N LEU A 38 -28.60 -5.82 -18.28
CA LEU A 38 -27.48 -5.04 -17.69
C LEU A 38 -26.45 -5.93 -17.02
N VAL A 39 -26.85 -7.04 -16.40
CA VAL A 39 -25.95 -8.08 -15.88
C VAL A 39 -25.34 -8.94 -17.00
N ALA A 40 -26.05 -9.13 -18.12
CA ALA A 40 -25.52 -9.82 -19.31
C ALA A 40 -24.67 -8.90 -20.21
N CYS A 41 -24.81 -7.57 -20.08
CA CYS A 41 -23.96 -6.53 -20.70
C CYS A 41 -22.82 -6.04 -19.81
N SER A 42 -22.61 -6.59 -18.61
CA SER A 42 -21.25 -6.68 -18.07
C SER A 42 -20.55 -7.68 -19.01
N ALA A 43 -19.97 -7.19 -20.10
CA ALA A 43 -19.02 -7.96 -20.89
C ALA A 43 -18.10 -8.62 -19.85
N LYS A 44 -18.06 -9.96 -19.79
CA LYS A 44 -17.06 -10.67 -19.00
C LYS A 44 -15.75 -10.03 -19.40
N GLN A 45 -15.18 -9.25 -18.49
CA GLN A 45 -13.91 -8.59 -18.73
C GLN A 45 -12.95 -9.72 -19.01
N GLN A 46 -12.50 -9.80 -20.26
CA GLN A 46 -11.70 -10.92 -20.70
C GLN A 46 -10.38 -10.83 -19.94
N LYS A 47 -10.15 -11.77 -19.02
CA LYS A 47 -8.93 -11.82 -18.19
C LYS A 47 -7.71 -11.93 -19.10
N MET A 48 -6.59 -11.38 -18.65
CA MET A 48 -5.31 -11.70 -19.26
C MET A 48 -5.04 -13.18 -19.08
N GLU A 49 -4.59 -13.86 -20.14
CA GLU A 49 -4.32 -15.30 -20.05
C GLU A 49 -2.97 -15.57 -19.39
N ASP A 50 -2.87 -16.70 -18.70
CA ASP A 50 -1.58 -17.17 -18.17
C ASP A 50 -0.60 -17.46 -19.31
N GLU A 51 0.56 -16.84 -19.26
CA GLU A 51 1.59 -17.00 -20.30
C GLU A 51 2.20 -18.39 -20.35
N CYS A 52 2.21 -19.12 -19.23
CA CYS A 52 2.75 -20.48 -19.13
C CYS A 52 1.88 -21.32 -18.20
N LEU A 53 1.11 -22.24 -18.76
CA LEU A 53 0.31 -23.23 -18.04
C LEU A 53 0.95 -24.59 -18.11
N TYR A 54 1.55 -25.02 -16.99
CA TYR A 54 2.17 -26.32 -16.86
C TYR A 54 1.19 -27.42 -16.41
N SER A 55 1.37 -28.60 -16.94
CA SER A 55 0.89 -29.87 -16.40
C SER A 55 1.91 -30.98 -16.76
N PRO A 56 1.92 -32.16 -16.06
CA PRO A 56 2.87 -33.25 -16.37
C PRO A 56 2.78 -33.79 -17.80
N SER A 57 1.68 -33.55 -18.50
CA SER A 57 1.52 -34.04 -19.88
C SER A 57 1.83 -32.99 -20.94
N LYS A 58 1.78 -31.70 -20.60
CA LYS A 58 1.98 -30.60 -21.55
C LYS A 58 2.21 -29.27 -20.84
N THR A 59 2.91 -28.36 -21.52
CA THR A 59 3.02 -26.93 -21.18
C THR A 59 2.37 -26.12 -22.30
N GLN A 60 1.45 -25.21 -21.96
CA GLN A 60 0.77 -24.33 -22.92
C GLN A 60 1.27 -22.90 -22.73
N PHE A 61 1.64 -22.26 -23.82
CA PHE A 61 2.10 -20.88 -23.88
C PHE A 61 1.06 -19.99 -24.55
N ALA A 62 0.86 -18.77 -24.03
CA ALA A 62 -0.04 -17.76 -24.57
C ALA A 62 0.49 -16.35 -24.30
N PHE A 63 1.14 -15.73 -25.27
CA PHE A 63 1.66 -14.36 -25.15
C PHE A 63 0.85 -13.40 -26.01
N TRP A 64 0.57 -12.23 -25.48
CA TRP A 64 -0.16 -11.19 -26.21
C TRP A 64 0.80 -10.24 -26.94
N SER A 65 0.57 -10.02 -28.22
CA SER A 65 1.21 -8.95 -28.98
C SER A 65 0.38 -8.55 -30.20
N ASN A 66 -0.02 -7.27 -30.26
CA ASN A 66 -0.73 -6.71 -31.40
C ASN A 66 0.19 -6.31 -32.55
N ALA A 67 1.48 -6.17 -32.31
CA ALA A 67 2.46 -5.65 -33.23
C ALA A 67 3.38 -6.73 -33.85
N ALA A 68 3.53 -7.88 -33.21
CA ALA A 68 4.41 -8.94 -33.69
C ALA A 68 3.95 -9.53 -35.03
N GLU A 69 4.88 -9.77 -35.93
CA GLU A 69 4.72 -10.48 -37.21
C GLU A 69 4.96 -11.99 -37.04
N ALA A 70 5.82 -12.37 -36.09
CA ALA A 70 6.05 -13.72 -35.61
C ALA A 70 6.47 -13.71 -34.15
N MET A 71 6.23 -14.81 -33.43
CA MET A 71 6.72 -14.99 -32.05
C MET A 71 7.24 -16.42 -31.85
N GLU A 72 8.25 -16.53 -31.02
CA GLU A 72 8.85 -17.82 -30.60
C GLU A 72 9.05 -17.86 -29.10
N VAL A 73 8.85 -19.05 -28.53
CA VAL A 73 9.36 -19.40 -27.20
C VAL A 73 10.65 -20.19 -27.39
N LEU A 74 11.68 -19.84 -26.65
CA LEU A 74 12.94 -20.55 -26.62
C LEU A 74 12.98 -21.37 -25.32
N ILE A 75 13.09 -22.69 -25.44
CA ILE A 75 13.09 -23.62 -24.29
C ILE A 75 14.51 -24.03 -23.97
N TYR A 76 14.90 -23.88 -22.71
CA TYR A 76 16.24 -24.18 -22.19
C TYR A 76 16.17 -25.32 -21.18
N ASP A 77 17.23 -26.12 -21.14
CA ASP A 77 17.35 -27.21 -20.15
C ASP A 77 17.69 -26.67 -18.74
N ASP A 78 18.36 -25.54 -18.67
CA ASP A 78 18.75 -24.89 -17.42
C ASP A 78 18.75 -23.33 -17.54
N ALA A 79 19.14 -22.66 -16.46
CA ALA A 79 19.11 -21.19 -16.38
C ALA A 79 20.28 -20.50 -17.12
N VAL A 80 21.33 -21.20 -17.53
CA VAL A 80 22.61 -20.59 -17.94
C VAL A 80 23.11 -21.00 -19.33
N THR A 81 22.80 -22.22 -19.82
CA THR A 81 23.26 -22.69 -21.14
C THR A 81 22.52 -21.97 -22.28
N ASP A 82 23.25 -21.61 -23.35
CA ASP A 82 22.67 -20.91 -24.50
C ASP A 82 21.93 -21.85 -25.47
N GLN A 83 22.10 -23.16 -25.33
CA GLN A 83 21.42 -24.13 -26.18
C GLN A 83 19.92 -24.15 -25.85
N HIS A 84 19.10 -23.96 -26.85
CA HIS A 84 17.64 -23.90 -26.72
C HIS A 84 16.91 -24.60 -27.87
N LEU A 85 15.66 -24.98 -27.60
CA LEU A 85 14.71 -25.46 -28.59
C LEU A 85 13.74 -24.33 -28.94
N PRO A 86 13.74 -23.79 -30.17
CA PRO A 86 12.77 -22.79 -30.57
C PRO A 86 11.41 -23.45 -30.83
N LEU A 87 10.34 -22.82 -30.37
CA LEU A 87 8.95 -23.19 -30.56
C LEU A 87 8.18 -22.01 -31.15
N SER A 88 7.82 -22.10 -32.44
CA SER A 88 7.03 -21.06 -33.10
C SER A 88 5.61 -21.03 -32.53
N LEU A 89 5.08 -19.83 -32.35
CA LEU A 89 3.73 -19.57 -31.83
C LEU A 89 2.77 -19.24 -32.99
N ALA A 90 1.52 -19.67 -32.87
CA ALA A 90 0.47 -19.34 -33.81
C ALA A 90 -0.41 -18.20 -33.26
N LYS A 91 -0.65 -17.17 -34.08
CA LYS A 91 -1.50 -16.02 -33.71
C LYS A 91 -2.98 -16.37 -33.84
N ASP A 92 -3.78 -16.00 -32.84
CA ASP A 92 -5.25 -16.05 -32.88
C ASP A 92 -5.91 -14.69 -33.19
N SER A 93 -7.24 -14.68 -33.18
CA SER A 93 -8.03 -13.48 -33.49
C SER A 93 -7.86 -12.35 -32.46
N ASP A 94 -7.47 -12.68 -31.22
CA ASP A 94 -7.42 -11.76 -30.08
C ASP A 94 -5.98 -11.25 -29.85
N ASN A 95 -5.06 -11.46 -30.84
CA ASN A 95 -3.65 -11.15 -30.80
C ASN A 95 -2.85 -11.94 -29.75
N TYR A 96 -3.39 -13.07 -29.24
CA TYR A 96 -2.59 -14.02 -28.49
C TYR A 96 -1.84 -14.94 -29.45
N TRP A 97 -0.59 -15.22 -29.08
CA TRP A 97 0.31 -16.12 -29.77
C TRP A 97 0.47 -17.38 -28.92
N ARG A 98 0.10 -18.53 -29.46
CA ARG A 98 -0.04 -19.77 -28.70
C ARG A 98 0.80 -20.89 -29.25
N ALA A 99 1.32 -21.71 -28.32
CA ALA A 99 1.88 -23.04 -28.63
C ALA A 99 1.63 -24.02 -27.49
N THR A 100 1.74 -25.29 -27.79
CA THR A 100 1.70 -26.37 -26.80
C THR A 100 2.93 -27.26 -26.99
N LEU A 101 3.67 -27.45 -25.92
CA LEU A 101 4.78 -28.41 -25.85
C LEU A 101 4.29 -29.63 -25.06
N HIS A 102 4.34 -30.81 -25.70
CA HIS A 102 3.93 -32.07 -25.08
C HIS A 102 5.05 -32.73 -24.27
N GLY A 103 4.69 -33.39 -23.19
CA GLY A 103 5.60 -34.00 -22.24
C GLY A 103 5.74 -33.17 -20.96
N ASP A 104 6.48 -33.72 -20.02
CA ASP A 104 6.80 -33.07 -18.75
C ASP A 104 7.99 -32.12 -18.93
N MET A 105 7.71 -30.80 -18.71
CA MET A 105 8.69 -29.73 -18.88
C MET A 105 9.08 -29.09 -17.54
N ILE A 106 8.70 -29.69 -16.41
CA ILE A 106 9.07 -29.15 -15.11
C ILE A 106 10.60 -29.02 -14.97
N GLY A 107 11.03 -27.91 -14.39
CA GLY A 107 12.45 -27.60 -14.19
C GLY A 107 13.18 -27.06 -15.43
N LYS A 108 12.51 -26.99 -16.59
CA LYS A 108 13.04 -26.28 -17.75
C LYS A 108 12.74 -24.77 -17.63
N TYR A 109 13.48 -24.02 -18.43
CA TYR A 109 13.32 -22.56 -18.50
C TYR A 109 12.87 -22.15 -19.89
N TYR A 110 12.31 -20.94 -19.98
CA TYR A 110 11.91 -20.37 -21.26
C TYR A 110 12.13 -18.86 -21.29
N THR A 111 12.26 -18.36 -22.53
CA THR A 111 12.09 -16.95 -22.88
C THR A 111 11.15 -16.85 -24.06
N VAL A 112 10.62 -15.65 -24.31
CA VAL A 112 9.84 -15.31 -25.50
C VAL A 112 10.53 -14.19 -26.25
N ARG A 113 10.45 -14.19 -27.58
CA ARG A 113 10.86 -13.09 -28.45
C ARG A 113 9.83 -12.84 -29.53
N SER A 114 9.73 -11.58 -29.96
CA SER A 114 8.84 -11.15 -31.03
C SER A 114 9.65 -10.66 -32.26
N PHE A 115 9.18 -10.98 -33.47
CA PHE A 115 9.72 -10.47 -34.71
C PHE A 115 8.90 -9.25 -35.13
N GLN A 116 9.55 -8.12 -35.31
CA GLN A 116 8.89 -6.86 -35.63
C GLN A 116 9.82 -5.99 -36.48
N ASN A 117 9.27 -5.31 -37.49
CA ASN A 117 10.03 -4.42 -38.38
C ASN A 117 11.26 -5.09 -39.03
N GLY A 118 11.15 -6.38 -39.34
CA GLY A 118 12.20 -7.13 -40.03
C GLY A 118 13.30 -7.70 -39.14
N GLU A 119 13.20 -7.61 -37.81
CA GLU A 119 14.19 -8.15 -36.86
C GLU A 119 13.56 -8.78 -35.62
N TRP A 120 14.29 -9.70 -34.98
CA TRP A 120 13.92 -10.25 -33.69
C TRP A 120 14.29 -9.31 -32.58
N ALA A 121 13.31 -8.98 -31.72
CA ALA A 121 13.59 -8.30 -30.45
C ALA A 121 14.44 -9.20 -29.52
N PRO A 122 15.19 -8.62 -28.59
CA PRO A 122 15.83 -9.37 -27.52
C PRO A 122 14.81 -10.24 -26.78
N GLU A 123 15.23 -11.44 -26.40
CA GLU A 123 14.40 -12.37 -25.62
C GLU A 123 14.11 -11.85 -24.20
N ALA A 124 12.98 -12.24 -23.64
CA ALA A 124 12.52 -11.87 -22.30
C ALA A 124 11.79 -13.04 -21.63
N PRO A 125 11.71 -13.10 -20.30
CA PRO A 125 10.99 -14.17 -19.58
C PRO A 125 9.49 -14.20 -19.82
N GLY A 126 8.91 -13.14 -20.39
CA GLY A 126 7.47 -12.89 -20.52
C GLY A 126 7.03 -11.78 -19.59
N ILE A 127 5.90 -11.14 -19.92
CA ILE A 127 5.39 -9.99 -19.14
C ILE A 127 4.69 -10.44 -17.84
N PHE A 128 4.23 -11.69 -17.79
CA PHE A 128 3.54 -12.28 -16.64
C PHE A 128 4.31 -13.49 -16.04
N ALA A 129 5.63 -13.51 -16.17
CA ALA A 129 6.45 -14.56 -15.61
C ALA A 129 6.27 -14.66 -14.07
N LYS A 130 5.88 -15.85 -13.57
CA LYS A 130 5.58 -16.10 -12.15
C LYS A 130 6.75 -16.69 -11.38
N ALA A 131 7.73 -17.22 -12.09
CA ALA A 131 8.95 -17.80 -11.55
C ALA A 131 10.09 -17.47 -12.50
N VAL A 132 11.19 -16.97 -11.97
CA VAL A 132 12.33 -16.53 -12.77
C VAL A 132 13.65 -17.07 -12.20
N SER A 133 14.61 -17.24 -13.08
CA SER A 133 16.00 -17.59 -12.72
C SER A 133 16.68 -16.44 -11.98
N VAL A 134 17.87 -16.68 -11.47
CA VAL A 134 18.73 -15.65 -10.89
C VAL A 134 18.84 -14.44 -11.82
N ASN A 135 18.74 -13.25 -11.24
CA ASN A 135 18.68 -11.97 -11.96
C ASN A 135 17.53 -11.86 -12.97
N GLY A 136 16.45 -12.61 -12.82
CA GLY A 136 15.24 -12.49 -13.64
C GLY A 136 15.40 -12.75 -15.14
N GLN A 137 16.44 -13.47 -15.58
CA GLN A 137 16.81 -13.57 -17.01
C GLN A 137 15.92 -14.52 -17.80
N ARG A 138 15.46 -15.63 -17.21
CA ARG A 138 14.60 -16.63 -17.83
C ARG A 138 13.45 -16.97 -16.91
N ALA A 139 12.27 -17.20 -17.48
CA ALA A 139 11.16 -17.75 -16.71
C ALA A 139 11.36 -19.26 -16.52
N ALA A 140 10.94 -19.79 -15.38
CA ALA A 140 10.99 -21.21 -15.07
C ALA A 140 9.62 -21.85 -15.23
N ILE A 141 9.60 -23.07 -15.78
CA ILE A 141 8.39 -23.92 -15.83
C ILE A 141 8.31 -24.68 -14.51
N ILE A 142 7.37 -24.30 -13.67
CA ILE A 142 7.18 -24.88 -12.33
C ILE A 142 5.71 -25.26 -12.09
N ASP A 143 5.49 -26.14 -11.11
CA ASP A 143 4.17 -26.31 -10.49
C ASP A 143 4.08 -25.39 -9.27
N LEU A 144 3.31 -24.28 -9.39
CA LEU A 144 3.12 -23.33 -8.30
C LEU A 144 2.56 -24.00 -7.03
N LYS A 145 1.74 -25.05 -7.17
CA LYS A 145 1.21 -25.76 -6.00
C LYS A 145 2.30 -26.52 -5.23
N ALA A 146 3.33 -26.98 -5.92
CA ALA A 146 4.47 -27.61 -5.27
C ALA A 146 5.35 -26.64 -4.46
N THR A 147 5.17 -25.34 -4.62
CA THR A 147 5.84 -24.31 -3.83
C THR A 147 5.10 -23.95 -2.54
N ASN A 148 3.90 -24.48 -2.32
CA ASN A 148 3.10 -24.17 -1.13
C ASN A 148 3.76 -24.75 0.12
N PRO A 149 3.93 -23.98 1.19
CA PRO A 149 4.38 -24.49 2.47
C PRO A 149 3.31 -25.39 3.12
N ASP A 150 3.72 -26.17 4.11
CA ASP A 150 2.81 -27.04 4.85
C ASP A 150 1.63 -26.26 5.44
N GLY A 151 0.41 -26.73 5.15
CA GLY A 151 -0.83 -26.13 5.62
C GLY A 151 -1.23 -24.84 4.90
N TRP A 152 -0.64 -24.50 3.75
CA TRP A 152 -0.98 -23.34 2.95
C TRP A 152 -2.47 -23.31 2.53
N ASP A 153 -3.04 -24.48 2.24
CA ASP A 153 -4.46 -24.64 1.92
C ASP A 153 -5.41 -24.26 3.08
N LYS A 154 -4.89 -24.14 4.28
CA LYS A 154 -5.62 -23.72 5.51
C LYS A 154 -5.24 -22.32 5.98
N ASP A 155 -4.30 -21.68 5.29
CA ASP A 155 -3.94 -20.31 5.61
C ASP A 155 -5.14 -19.40 5.40
N GLN A 156 -5.40 -18.54 6.37
CA GLN A 156 -6.51 -17.60 6.34
C GLN A 156 -6.01 -16.20 6.71
N ARG A 157 -6.46 -15.22 5.97
CA ARG A 157 -6.26 -13.81 6.35
C ARG A 157 -6.74 -13.59 7.77
N PRO A 158 -6.00 -12.91 8.64
CA PRO A 158 -6.45 -12.53 9.97
C PRO A 158 -7.82 -11.84 9.90
N ALA A 159 -8.72 -12.23 10.80
CA ALA A 159 -10.07 -11.67 10.84
C ALA A 159 -10.01 -10.14 11.06
N MET A 160 -10.87 -9.42 10.37
CA MET A 160 -11.02 -7.97 10.47
C MET A 160 -12.50 -7.62 10.72
N PRO A 161 -13.00 -7.86 11.94
CA PRO A 161 -14.41 -7.64 12.28
C PRO A 161 -14.81 -6.17 12.19
N ASP A 162 -13.89 -5.27 12.46
CA ASP A 162 -14.03 -3.84 12.26
C ASP A 162 -13.06 -3.38 11.17
N ARG A 163 -13.61 -2.96 10.01
CA ARG A 163 -12.82 -2.51 8.85
C ARG A 163 -12.09 -1.20 9.07
N THR A 164 -12.35 -0.52 10.18
CA THR A 164 -11.68 0.72 10.55
C THR A 164 -10.50 0.49 11.51
N ASP A 165 -10.33 -0.73 12.06
CA ASP A 165 -9.21 -1.09 12.93
C ASP A 165 -7.95 -1.34 12.10
N ILE A 166 -7.35 -0.27 11.60
CA ILE A 166 -6.16 -0.30 10.74
C ILE A 166 -5.05 0.51 11.38
N VAL A 167 -3.96 -0.18 11.70
CA VAL A 167 -2.67 0.40 12.08
C VAL A 167 -1.62 -0.26 11.20
N VAL A 168 -1.11 0.48 10.22
CA VAL A 168 -0.09 0.01 9.27
C VAL A 168 1.29 0.32 9.83
N TYR A 169 2.18 -0.65 9.78
CA TYR A 169 3.60 -0.50 10.08
C TYR A 169 4.39 -0.78 8.80
N GLU A 170 5.10 0.22 8.29
CA GLU A 170 5.92 0.08 7.09
C GLU A 170 7.34 -0.33 7.44
N THR A 171 7.89 -1.29 6.72
CA THR A 171 9.31 -1.61 6.82
C THR A 171 9.88 -2.23 5.54
N HIS A 172 11.18 -2.12 5.36
CA HIS A 172 11.92 -2.94 4.42
C HIS A 172 12.40 -4.22 5.13
N LEU A 173 12.38 -5.35 4.44
CA LEU A 173 12.75 -6.65 5.01
C LEU A 173 14.17 -6.65 5.61
N ARG A 174 15.13 -6.01 4.93
CA ARG A 174 16.50 -5.87 5.43
C ARG A 174 16.57 -4.91 6.60
N ASP A 175 15.89 -3.76 6.54
CA ASP A 175 15.87 -2.78 7.64
C ASP A 175 15.46 -3.42 8.95
N PHE A 176 14.43 -4.27 8.88
CA PHE A 176 13.87 -4.94 10.04
C PHE A 176 14.79 -6.03 10.61
N THR A 177 15.49 -6.77 9.75
CA THR A 177 16.17 -8.02 10.13
C THR A 177 17.69 -7.94 10.22
N MET A 178 18.35 -6.98 9.54
CA MET A 178 19.82 -6.97 9.39
C MET A 178 20.59 -6.54 10.64
N SER A 179 19.97 -5.81 11.56
CA SER A 179 20.65 -5.41 12.80
C SER A 179 21.18 -6.63 13.59
N PRO A 180 22.37 -6.55 14.18
CA PRO A 180 22.88 -7.61 15.06
C PRO A 180 22.00 -7.83 16.29
N TYR A 181 21.19 -6.85 16.66
CA TYR A 181 20.29 -6.87 17.82
C TYR A 181 18.85 -7.26 17.48
N SER A 182 18.54 -7.59 16.22
CA SER A 182 17.19 -7.95 15.79
C SER A 182 16.68 -9.30 16.35
N GLY A 183 17.56 -10.13 16.88
CA GLY A 183 17.23 -11.49 17.29
C GLY A 183 16.98 -12.46 16.12
N VAL A 184 17.14 -12.00 14.87
CA VAL A 184 16.90 -12.79 13.65
C VAL A 184 18.16 -13.53 13.21
N THR A 185 18.01 -14.82 12.87
CA THR A 185 19.09 -15.67 12.35
C THR A 185 19.21 -15.51 10.82
N ASN A 186 18.08 -15.58 10.11
CA ASN A 186 18.01 -15.48 8.65
C ASN A 186 17.85 -14.03 8.19
N LYS A 187 18.89 -13.24 8.44
CA LYS A 187 18.91 -11.80 8.17
C LYS A 187 18.75 -11.48 6.69
N GLY A 188 17.90 -10.51 6.36
CA GLY A 188 17.66 -10.06 5.00
C GLY A 188 16.91 -11.08 4.14
N LYS A 189 16.30 -12.12 4.73
CA LYS A 189 15.59 -13.19 4.02
C LYS A 189 14.11 -13.25 4.41
N PHE A 190 13.23 -13.69 3.49
CA PHE A 190 11.81 -13.88 3.76
C PHE A 190 11.59 -14.70 5.04
N ILE A 191 12.30 -15.82 5.19
CA ILE A 191 12.17 -16.67 6.37
C ILE A 191 12.67 -16.02 7.66
N GLY A 192 13.41 -14.91 7.61
CA GLY A 192 13.75 -14.12 8.79
C GLY A 192 12.53 -13.56 9.51
N LEU A 193 11.47 -13.19 8.76
CA LEU A 193 10.21 -12.74 9.32
C LEU A 193 9.28 -13.89 9.78
N THR A 194 9.69 -15.14 9.66
CA THR A 194 8.99 -16.28 10.26
C THR A 194 9.47 -16.61 11.67
N GLU A 195 10.57 -15.99 12.10
CA GLU A 195 11.19 -16.24 13.40
C GLU A 195 10.40 -15.59 14.53
N GLU A 196 10.57 -16.12 15.75
CA GLU A 196 9.77 -15.71 16.91
C GLU A 196 9.98 -14.24 17.30
N ALA A 197 11.22 -13.76 17.27
CA ALA A 197 11.55 -12.40 17.72
C ALA A 197 10.80 -11.30 16.93
N PRO A 198 10.84 -11.26 15.57
CA PRO A 198 10.09 -10.28 14.80
C PRO A 198 8.58 -10.40 14.95
N LEU A 199 8.04 -11.63 14.98
CA LEU A 199 6.60 -11.86 15.10
C LEU A 199 6.07 -11.39 16.46
N ASN A 200 6.77 -11.69 17.56
CA ASN A 200 6.41 -11.26 18.89
C ASN A 200 6.46 -9.73 19.00
N TYR A 201 7.51 -9.11 18.49
CA TYR A 201 7.63 -7.65 18.52
C TYR A 201 6.46 -6.94 17.83
N LEU A 202 6.14 -7.31 16.59
CA LEU A 202 5.05 -6.70 15.84
C LEU A 202 3.68 -6.93 16.52
N LYS A 203 3.49 -8.12 17.10
CA LYS A 203 2.28 -8.46 17.85
C LYS A 203 2.17 -7.65 19.15
N GLU A 204 3.27 -7.53 19.91
CA GLU A 204 3.33 -6.74 21.14
C GLU A 204 3.09 -5.26 20.89
N LEU A 205 3.65 -4.71 19.80
CA LEU A 205 3.41 -3.32 19.40
C LEU A 205 1.94 -3.05 19.09
N GLY A 206 1.17 -4.08 18.69
CA GLY A 206 -0.27 -4.00 18.50
C GLY A 206 -0.69 -3.56 17.10
N ILE A 207 0.20 -3.59 16.10
CA ILE A 207 -0.14 -3.30 14.71
C ILE A 207 -1.12 -4.33 14.13
N THR A 208 -1.83 -3.95 13.08
CA THR A 208 -2.77 -4.85 12.38
C THR A 208 -2.26 -5.28 11.00
N HIS A 209 -1.45 -4.43 10.37
CA HIS A 209 -0.94 -4.65 9.02
C HIS A 209 0.55 -4.32 8.97
N LEU A 210 1.32 -5.21 8.35
CA LEU A 210 2.72 -4.98 7.99
C LEU A 210 2.80 -4.65 6.50
N GLN A 211 3.19 -3.43 6.17
CA GLN A 211 3.55 -3.05 4.80
C GLN A 211 5.03 -3.32 4.58
N LEU A 212 5.32 -4.14 3.57
CA LEU A 212 6.69 -4.39 3.12
C LEU A 212 6.98 -3.60 1.86
N LEU A 213 8.14 -2.93 1.83
CA LEU A 213 8.68 -2.32 0.62
C LEU A 213 8.77 -3.37 -0.49
N PRO A 214 8.92 -2.98 -1.77
CA PRO A 214 8.83 -3.91 -2.89
C PRO A 214 9.69 -5.16 -2.70
N PHE A 215 9.09 -6.33 -2.90
CA PHE A 215 9.78 -7.61 -2.80
C PHE A 215 9.54 -8.53 -4.01
N PHE A 216 8.95 -7.99 -5.09
CA PHE A 216 9.02 -8.62 -6.41
C PHE A 216 10.41 -8.40 -7.02
N ASP A 217 10.71 -9.14 -8.08
CA ASP A 217 12.01 -9.16 -8.77
C ASP A 217 12.35 -7.76 -9.35
N TYR A 218 13.48 -7.19 -8.94
CA TYR A 218 13.94 -5.85 -9.28
C TYR A 218 15.40 -5.82 -9.75
N GLY A 219 15.82 -4.75 -10.45
CA GLY A 219 17.02 -4.75 -11.28
C GLY A 219 18.32 -4.31 -10.62
N SER A 220 18.27 -3.53 -9.53
CA SER A 220 19.45 -2.86 -8.97
C SER A 220 20.40 -3.76 -8.19
N ILE A 221 19.96 -4.95 -7.78
CA ILE A 221 20.79 -5.90 -7.02
C ILE A 221 21.12 -7.12 -7.87
N ASP A 222 22.40 -7.38 -8.05
CA ASP A 222 22.88 -8.61 -8.68
C ASP A 222 22.79 -9.77 -7.67
N GLU A 223 21.83 -10.67 -7.88
CA GLU A 223 21.57 -11.82 -7.02
C GLU A 223 22.73 -12.81 -6.96
N THR A 224 23.70 -12.72 -7.90
CA THR A 224 24.91 -13.56 -7.90
C THR A 224 25.99 -13.04 -6.96
N THR A 225 25.84 -11.83 -6.42
CA THR A 225 26.82 -11.14 -5.58
C THR A 225 26.23 -10.65 -4.25
N LEU A 226 25.27 -11.38 -3.70
CA LEU A 226 24.59 -11.01 -2.44
C LEU A 226 25.53 -10.91 -1.24
N ASP A 227 26.69 -11.55 -1.26
CA ASP A 227 27.76 -11.45 -0.28
C ASP A 227 28.40 -10.05 -0.21
N GLN A 228 28.23 -9.23 -1.25
CA GLN A 228 28.66 -7.82 -1.24
C GLN A 228 27.76 -6.91 -0.40
N ASN A 229 26.63 -7.42 0.12
CA ASN A 229 25.69 -6.71 0.97
C ASN A 229 25.22 -5.35 0.39
N LYS A 230 25.04 -5.27 -0.93
CA LYS A 230 24.43 -4.09 -1.56
C LYS A 230 22.99 -3.96 -1.12
N TYR A 231 22.55 -2.73 -0.99
CA TYR A 231 21.20 -2.36 -0.53
C TYR A 231 20.46 -1.58 -1.62
N ASN A 232 19.19 -1.86 -1.79
CA ASN A 232 18.25 -1.03 -2.54
C ASN A 232 16.84 -1.25 -1.97
N TRP A 233 15.95 -0.23 -2.08
CA TRP A 233 14.56 -0.36 -1.65
C TRP A 233 13.71 -1.25 -2.56
N GLY A 234 14.12 -1.44 -3.84
CA GLY A 234 13.41 -2.30 -4.80
C GLY A 234 12.39 -1.59 -5.70
N TYR A 235 12.43 -0.25 -5.80
CA TYR A 235 11.54 0.52 -6.67
C TYR A 235 12.00 0.56 -8.14
N ASP A 236 12.56 -0.52 -8.63
CA ASP A 236 13.06 -0.67 -10.00
C ASP A 236 12.66 -2.04 -10.59
N PRO A 237 11.35 -2.26 -10.82
CA PRO A 237 10.78 -3.55 -11.17
C PRO A 237 11.26 -4.10 -12.51
N VAL A 238 11.55 -5.39 -12.54
CA VAL A 238 11.87 -6.17 -13.74
C VAL A 238 10.79 -7.20 -14.03
N ASN A 239 10.48 -8.10 -13.07
CA ASN A 239 9.46 -9.13 -13.19
C ASN A 239 8.42 -9.00 -12.07
N TYR A 240 7.29 -8.38 -12.37
CA TYR A 240 6.25 -7.98 -11.41
C TYR A 240 5.57 -9.12 -10.65
N ASN A 241 5.62 -10.36 -11.16
CA ASN A 241 4.86 -11.49 -10.61
C ASN A 241 5.73 -12.60 -10.02
N ALA A 242 7.02 -12.34 -9.86
CA ALA A 242 7.97 -13.22 -9.18
C ALA A 242 8.56 -12.51 -7.96
N PRO A 243 8.71 -13.18 -6.80
CA PRO A 243 9.46 -12.62 -5.68
C PRO A 243 10.94 -12.46 -6.04
N ASP A 244 11.61 -11.48 -5.44
CA ASP A 244 13.04 -11.24 -5.63
C ASP A 244 13.89 -12.33 -4.97
N GLY A 245 14.91 -12.80 -5.68
CA GLY A 245 15.80 -13.86 -5.19
C GLY A 245 16.78 -13.39 -4.13
N GLY A 246 17.04 -12.10 -4.04
CA GLY A 246 17.87 -11.52 -2.99
C GLY A 246 17.33 -11.75 -1.59
N TYR A 247 16.00 -11.89 -1.47
CA TYR A 247 15.33 -12.18 -0.20
C TYR A 247 15.14 -13.68 0.07
N SER A 248 15.51 -14.57 -0.85
CA SER A 248 15.46 -16.02 -0.62
C SER A 248 16.79 -16.58 -0.13
N THR A 249 16.76 -17.73 0.50
CA THR A 249 17.99 -18.43 0.94
C THR A 249 18.75 -19.04 -0.24
N ASP A 250 18.06 -19.33 -1.35
CA ASP A 250 18.67 -19.79 -2.60
C ASP A 250 18.11 -19.00 -3.80
N PRO A 251 18.85 -17.99 -4.31
CA PRO A 251 18.42 -17.21 -5.46
C PRO A 251 18.45 -17.99 -6.77
N TYR A 252 19.15 -19.14 -6.83
CA TYR A 252 19.25 -19.98 -8.02
C TYR A 252 18.07 -20.95 -8.18
N ASP A 253 17.31 -21.21 -7.11
CA ASP A 253 16.06 -21.99 -7.16
C ASP A 253 14.83 -21.09 -7.26
N PRO A 254 14.18 -20.99 -8.44
CA PRO A 254 12.95 -20.19 -8.60
C PRO A 254 11.82 -20.60 -7.66
N ALA A 255 11.76 -21.88 -7.25
CA ALA A 255 10.74 -22.36 -6.33
C ALA A 255 11.03 -21.98 -4.87
N CYS A 256 12.31 -21.80 -4.51
CA CYS A 256 12.71 -21.40 -3.16
C CYS A 256 12.16 -20.02 -2.81
N ARG A 257 12.38 -19.01 -3.67
CA ARG A 257 11.90 -17.64 -3.42
C ARG A 257 10.39 -17.56 -3.27
N ILE A 258 9.63 -18.34 -4.04
CA ILE A 258 8.17 -18.42 -3.97
C ILE A 258 7.72 -19.05 -2.65
N ARG A 259 8.33 -20.19 -2.28
CA ARG A 259 8.01 -20.91 -1.05
C ARG A 259 8.28 -20.07 0.18
N GLU A 260 9.43 -19.42 0.24
CA GLU A 260 9.84 -18.62 1.39
C GLU A 260 8.98 -17.35 1.54
N ALA A 261 8.60 -16.68 0.44
CA ALA A 261 7.64 -15.57 0.48
C ALA A 261 6.28 -16.02 1.04
N LYS A 262 5.77 -17.20 0.61
CA LYS A 262 4.53 -17.78 1.17
C LYS A 262 4.69 -18.15 2.66
N GLN A 263 5.83 -18.68 3.07
CA GLN A 263 6.12 -19.01 4.47
C GLN A 263 6.08 -17.74 5.35
N MET A 264 6.67 -16.64 4.88
CA MET A 264 6.65 -15.35 5.56
C MET A 264 5.21 -14.88 5.77
N ILE A 265 4.40 -14.85 4.72
CA ILE A 265 3.01 -14.40 4.79
C ILE A 265 2.20 -15.29 5.73
N GLN A 266 2.33 -16.61 5.63
CA GLN A 266 1.65 -17.56 6.51
C GLN A 266 2.04 -17.36 7.99
N ALA A 267 3.31 -17.05 8.28
CA ALA A 267 3.76 -16.82 9.65
C ALA A 267 3.17 -15.53 10.22
N LEU A 268 3.12 -14.46 9.42
CA LEU A 268 2.47 -13.19 9.80
C LEU A 268 0.97 -13.38 10.03
N HIS A 269 0.26 -14.12 9.17
CA HIS A 269 -1.15 -14.46 9.36
C HIS A 269 -1.40 -15.22 10.68
N LYS A 270 -0.57 -16.22 10.98
CA LYS A 270 -0.63 -16.96 12.26
C LYS A 270 -0.38 -16.06 13.47
N ALA A 271 0.41 -15.00 13.30
CA ALA A 271 0.61 -13.99 14.34
C ALA A 271 -0.54 -12.97 14.45
N GLY A 272 -1.55 -13.05 13.57
CA GLY A 272 -2.68 -12.12 13.52
C GLY A 272 -2.39 -10.82 12.74
N ILE A 273 -1.35 -10.79 11.92
CA ILE A 273 -0.88 -9.62 11.17
C ILE A 273 -1.16 -9.82 9.69
N ARG A 274 -1.82 -8.86 9.06
CA ARG A 274 -2.07 -8.81 7.62
C ARG A 274 -0.86 -8.24 6.88
N VAL A 275 -0.69 -8.63 5.63
CA VAL A 275 0.46 -8.23 4.81
C VAL A 275 0.02 -7.30 3.68
N ILE A 276 0.63 -6.13 3.61
CA ILE A 276 0.47 -5.18 2.49
C ILE A 276 1.74 -5.22 1.65
N MET A 277 1.55 -5.40 0.36
CA MET A 277 2.65 -5.35 -0.62
C MET A 277 2.73 -3.97 -1.26
N ASP A 278 3.92 -3.39 -1.25
CA ASP A 278 4.22 -2.20 -2.03
C ASP A 278 4.46 -2.59 -3.48
N VAL A 279 3.72 -1.95 -4.42
CA VAL A 279 3.73 -2.30 -5.84
C VAL A 279 4.04 -1.10 -6.71
N VAL A 280 4.94 -1.30 -7.67
CA VAL A 280 5.49 -0.25 -8.53
C VAL A 280 5.08 -0.51 -9.98
N TYR A 281 3.82 -0.21 -10.33
CA TYR A 281 3.35 -0.38 -11.72
C TYR A 281 3.54 0.86 -12.58
N ASN A 282 3.98 1.97 -12.00
CA ASN A 282 4.08 3.26 -12.69
C ASN A 282 5.27 3.38 -13.67
N HIS A 283 6.30 2.55 -13.52
CA HIS A 283 7.47 2.49 -14.40
C HIS A 283 8.12 1.10 -14.38
N THR A 284 9.11 0.87 -15.22
CA THR A 284 10.00 -0.30 -15.20
C THR A 284 11.44 0.14 -14.99
N TYR A 285 12.29 -0.75 -14.48
CA TYR A 285 13.74 -0.50 -14.29
C TYR A 285 14.40 0.07 -15.55
N ASP A 286 14.17 -0.57 -16.68
CA ASP A 286 14.62 -0.11 -18.00
C ASP A 286 13.63 -0.60 -19.07
N VAL A 287 13.29 0.27 -20.03
CA VAL A 287 12.30 -0.10 -21.06
C VAL A 287 12.73 -1.33 -21.85
N MET A 288 13.99 -1.35 -22.32
CA MET A 288 14.52 -2.47 -23.11
C MET A 288 15.15 -3.57 -22.24
N GLY A 289 15.34 -3.31 -20.93
CA GLY A 289 15.74 -4.29 -19.93
C GLY A 289 14.60 -5.20 -19.51
N CYS A 290 13.34 -4.76 -19.67
CA CYS A 290 12.14 -5.45 -19.16
C CYS A 290 11.30 -6.07 -20.27
N ALA A 291 10.53 -7.11 -19.92
CA ALA A 291 9.68 -7.85 -20.85
C ALA A 291 8.64 -6.97 -21.55
N LEU A 292 8.06 -5.97 -20.85
CA LEU A 292 7.07 -5.04 -21.41
C LEU A 292 7.59 -4.33 -22.67
N GLY A 293 8.82 -3.84 -22.63
CA GLY A 293 9.42 -3.14 -23.76
C GLY A 293 9.93 -4.06 -24.87
N ARG A 294 10.36 -5.28 -24.53
CA ARG A 294 10.90 -6.27 -25.50
C ARG A 294 9.80 -7.00 -26.24
N VAL A 295 8.77 -7.47 -25.55
CA VAL A 295 7.69 -8.30 -26.15
C VAL A 295 6.74 -7.45 -26.98
N VAL A 296 6.34 -6.27 -26.50
CA VAL A 296 5.43 -5.36 -27.21
C VAL A 296 5.97 -3.91 -27.12
N PRO A 297 6.95 -3.56 -27.90
CA PRO A 297 7.58 -2.23 -27.87
C PRO A 297 6.57 -1.09 -27.92
N LYS A 298 6.76 -0.09 -27.06
CA LYS A 298 5.98 1.15 -26.95
C LYS A 298 4.54 1.01 -26.46
N TYR A 299 3.89 -0.14 -26.56
CA TYR A 299 2.47 -0.28 -26.21
C TYR A 299 2.18 -0.06 -24.72
N PHE A 300 3.04 -0.58 -23.85
CA PHE A 300 2.85 -0.54 -22.40
C PHE A 300 3.33 0.76 -21.74
N TYR A 301 3.85 1.70 -22.53
CA TYR A 301 4.37 2.97 -22.05
C TYR A 301 3.66 4.14 -22.70
N ARG A 302 3.48 5.21 -21.94
CA ARG A 302 3.04 6.49 -22.51
C ARG A 302 4.19 7.14 -23.27
N LEU A 303 3.85 7.81 -24.36
CA LEU A 303 4.80 8.47 -25.24
C LEU A 303 4.48 9.96 -25.30
N ASN A 304 5.53 10.76 -25.37
CA ASN A 304 5.46 12.17 -25.72
C ASN A 304 5.03 12.35 -27.19
N ALA A 305 4.64 13.56 -27.59
CA ALA A 305 4.20 13.87 -28.95
C ALA A 305 5.29 13.59 -30.02
N ASP A 306 6.55 13.60 -29.64
CA ASP A 306 7.70 13.30 -30.52
C ASP A 306 8.02 11.78 -30.59
N GLY A 307 7.27 10.94 -29.87
CA GLY A 307 7.44 9.50 -29.83
C GLY A 307 8.52 8.99 -28.85
N THR A 308 9.10 9.86 -28.04
CA THR A 308 9.96 9.49 -26.91
C THR A 308 9.12 8.99 -25.74
N TYR A 309 9.70 8.21 -24.81
CA TYR A 309 9.00 7.76 -23.62
C TYR A 309 8.72 8.92 -22.67
N ALA A 310 7.48 9.00 -22.16
CA ALA A 310 7.12 9.93 -21.10
C ALA A 310 7.78 9.54 -19.79
N ASN A 311 7.93 10.49 -18.86
CA ASN A 311 8.68 10.30 -17.63
C ASN A 311 8.00 10.92 -16.39
N GLY A 312 6.71 10.71 -16.22
CA GLY A 312 5.97 11.16 -15.04
C GLY A 312 6.48 10.53 -13.74
N SER A 313 7.13 9.37 -13.82
CA SER A 313 7.76 8.69 -12.68
C SER A 313 9.07 9.34 -12.22
N GLY A 314 9.75 10.12 -13.06
CA GLY A 314 11.12 10.58 -12.79
C GLY A 314 12.20 9.50 -12.96
N CYS A 315 11.81 8.25 -13.29
CA CYS A 315 12.69 7.08 -13.42
C CYS A 315 13.04 6.72 -14.88
N GLY A 316 12.77 7.61 -15.82
CA GLY A 316 13.14 7.44 -17.24
C GLY A 316 12.03 6.89 -18.13
N ASN A 317 10.93 6.39 -17.59
CA ASN A 317 9.77 5.92 -18.32
C ASN A 317 8.49 6.03 -17.48
N GLU A 318 7.34 5.89 -18.16
CA GLU A 318 6.02 5.96 -17.57
C GLU A 318 5.12 4.92 -18.26
N THR A 319 4.49 4.05 -17.47
CA THR A 319 3.59 3.03 -18.00
C THR A 319 2.21 3.59 -18.35
N ALA A 320 1.53 2.94 -19.30
CA ALA A 320 0.24 3.37 -19.84
C ALA A 320 -0.92 2.56 -19.25
N SER A 321 -1.33 2.85 -18.01
CA SER A 321 -2.44 2.17 -17.35
C SER A 321 -3.80 2.35 -18.06
N ASP A 322 -3.94 3.42 -18.84
CA ASP A 322 -5.07 3.71 -19.72
C ASP A 322 -5.15 2.77 -20.95
N HIS A 323 -4.06 2.09 -21.30
CA HIS A 323 -4.06 1.09 -22.37
C HIS A 323 -4.67 -0.23 -21.88
N GLU A 324 -5.61 -0.78 -22.66
CA GLU A 324 -6.44 -1.93 -22.26
C GLU A 324 -5.63 -3.11 -21.72
N MET A 325 -4.56 -3.53 -22.41
CA MET A 325 -3.80 -4.71 -22.00
C MET A 325 -2.89 -4.44 -20.81
N TYR A 326 -2.42 -3.20 -20.61
CA TYR A 326 -1.67 -2.89 -19.39
C TYR A 326 -2.58 -2.79 -18.18
N ARG A 327 -3.78 -2.23 -18.33
CA ARG A 327 -4.82 -2.27 -17.31
C ARG A 327 -5.17 -3.69 -16.90
N LYS A 328 -5.39 -4.59 -17.88
CA LYS A 328 -5.64 -6.02 -17.61
C LYS A 328 -4.45 -6.65 -16.89
N PHE A 329 -3.22 -6.33 -17.30
CA PHE A 329 -2.01 -6.80 -16.63
C PHE A 329 -1.99 -6.37 -15.15
N MET A 330 -2.22 -5.09 -14.85
CA MET A 330 -2.23 -4.59 -13.47
C MET A 330 -3.31 -5.29 -12.62
N VAL A 331 -4.54 -5.42 -13.16
CA VAL A 331 -5.65 -6.08 -12.46
C VAL A 331 -5.33 -7.55 -12.16
N GLU A 332 -4.85 -8.30 -13.16
CA GLU A 332 -4.52 -9.73 -12.94
C GLU A 332 -3.29 -9.91 -12.07
N SER A 333 -2.30 -9.01 -12.13
CA SER A 333 -1.12 -9.06 -11.29
C SER A 333 -1.47 -8.91 -9.80
N VAL A 334 -2.24 -7.89 -9.42
CA VAL A 334 -2.68 -7.73 -8.01
C VAL A 334 -3.60 -8.89 -7.58
N CYS A 335 -4.47 -9.36 -8.46
CA CYS A 335 -5.30 -10.54 -8.19
C CYS A 335 -4.48 -11.82 -8.01
N TYR A 336 -3.40 -11.98 -8.78
CA TYR A 336 -2.46 -13.09 -8.62
C TYR A 336 -1.79 -13.04 -7.23
N TRP A 337 -1.22 -11.92 -6.83
CA TRP A 337 -0.64 -11.76 -5.50
C TRP A 337 -1.66 -11.99 -4.37
N ALA A 338 -2.88 -11.49 -4.55
CA ALA A 338 -3.94 -11.70 -3.56
C ALA A 338 -4.40 -13.17 -3.45
N ARG A 339 -4.42 -13.93 -4.55
CA ARG A 339 -4.87 -15.33 -4.57
C ARG A 339 -3.77 -16.32 -4.25
N GLU A 340 -2.59 -16.13 -4.88
CA GLU A 340 -1.47 -17.09 -4.80
C GLU A 340 -0.64 -16.91 -3.53
N TYR A 341 -0.46 -15.66 -3.07
CA TYR A 341 0.30 -15.32 -1.89
C TYR A 341 -0.55 -14.85 -0.72
N HIS A 342 -1.87 -14.77 -0.87
CA HIS A 342 -2.81 -14.31 0.15
C HIS A 342 -2.54 -12.88 0.66
N ILE A 343 -1.98 -12.00 -0.17
CA ILE A 343 -1.72 -10.59 0.17
C ILE A 343 -3.02 -9.88 0.57
N ASP A 344 -2.97 -9.10 1.65
CA ASP A 344 -4.13 -8.45 2.30
C ASP A 344 -4.27 -6.97 1.95
N GLY A 345 -3.34 -6.41 1.24
CA GLY A 345 -3.40 -5.02 0.79
C GLY A 345 -2.31 -4.67 -0.21
N PHE A 346 -2.53 -3.59 -0.92
CA PHE A 346 -1.59 -3.07 -1.91
C PHE A 346 -1.42 -1.57 -1.73
N ARG A 347 -0.16 -1.14 -1.56
CA ARG A 347 0.26 0.27 -1.65
C ARG A 347 0.81 0.50 -3.04
N PHE A 348 0.24 1.46 -3.77
CA PHE A 348 0.68 1.81 -5.11
C PHE A 348 1.66 2.97 -5.07
N ASP A 349 2.89 2.69 -5.43
CA ASP A 349 3.93 3.69 -5.67
C ASP A 349 3.48 4.64 -6.78
N LEU A 350 3.67 5.96 -6.60
CA LEU A 350 3.24 7.00 -7.54
C LEU A 350 1.87 6.70 -8.19
N MET A 351 0.88 6.34 -7.36
CA MET A 351 -0.49 6.01 -7.81
C MET A 351 -1.07 7.08 -8.73
N GLY A 352 -0.66 8.34 -8.53
CA GLY A 352 -1.07 9.48 -9.35
C GLY A 352 -0.66 9.42 -10.82
N ILE A 353 0.18 8.46 -11.23
CA ILE A 353 0.48 8.19 -12.64
C ILE A 353 -0.60 7.33 -13.31
N HIS A 354 -1.27 6.48 -12.53
CA HIS A 354 -2.32 5.61 -13.04
C HIS A 354 -3.62 6.36 -13.28
N ASP A 355 -4.43 5.90 -14.23
CA ASP A 355 -5.76 6.43 -14.45
C ASP A 355 -6.76 5.89 -13.42
N GLN A 356 -7.78 6.70 -13.11
CA GLN A 356 -8.80 6.37 -12.11
C GLN A 356 -9.58 5.10 -12.47
N GLU A 357 -9.80 4.82 -13.75
CA GLU A 357 -10.54 3.63 -14.18
C GLU A 357 -9.78 2.35 -13.86
N THR A 358 -8.47 2.34 -14.07
CA THR A 358 -7.61 1.22 -13.68
C THR A 358 -7.69 0.96 -12.17
N MET A 359 -7.61 1.99 -11.34
CA MET A 359 -7.71 1.84 -9.89
C MET A 359 -9.10 1.33 -9.45
N ARG A 360 -10.19 1.79 -10.09
CA ARG A 360 -11.54 1.26 -9.84
C ARG A 360 -11.67 -0.21 -10.22
N GLN A 361 -11.10 -0.63 -11.35
CA GLN A 361 -11.14 -2.03 -11.79
C GLN A 361 -10.32 -2.94 -10.89
N ILE A 362 -9.14 -2.50 -10.45
CA ILE A 362 -8.36 -3.21 -9.43
C ILE A 362 -9.18 -3.39 -8.16
N ARG A 363 -9.79 -2.31 -7.65
CA ARG A 363 -10.60 -2.40 -6.43
C ARG A 363 -11.77 -3.38 -6.58
N ALA A 364 -12.48 -3.31 -7.70
CA ALA A 364 -13.60 -4.21 -7.98
C ALA A 364 -13.17 -5.68 -8.08
N ALA A 365 -12.03 -5.96 -8.71
CA ALA A 365 -11.51 -7.32 -8.83
C ALA A 365 -11.02 -7.90 -7.49
N LEU A 366 -10.42 -7.06 -6.64
CA LEU A 366 -10.02 -7.46 -5.29
C LEU A 366 -11.24 -7.69 -4.38
N ASP A 367 -12.34 -6.94 -4.56
CA ASP A 367 -13.60 -7.15 -3.83
C ASP A 367 -14.22 -8.52 -4.10
N GLU A 368 -14.02 -9.08 -5.30
CA GLU A 368 -14.45 -10.43 -5.63
C GLU A 368 -13.61 -11.52 -4.91
N ILE A 369 -12.39 -11.19 -4.48
CA ILE A 369 -11.52 -12.11 -3.74
C ILE A 369 -11.83 -11.99 -2.25
N ASP A 370 -11.65 -10.80 -1.69
CA ASP A 370 -11.96 -10.44 -0.31
C ASP A 370 -12.13 -8.93 -0.19
N PRO A 371 -13.33 -8.45 0.20
CA PRO A 371 -13.58 -7.01 0.31
C PRO A 371 -12.83 -6.34 1.47
N THR A 372 -12.08 -7.06 2.28
CA THR A 372 -11.23 -6.51 3.34
C THR A 372 -9.79 -6.24 2.88
N ILE A 373 -9.42 -6.62 1.67
CA ILE A 373 -8.12 -6.28 1.07
C ILE A 373 -8.03 -4.77 0.93
N LEU A 374 -6.95 -4.17 1.44
CA LEU A 374 -6.73 -2.73 1.37
C LEU A 374 -6.17 -2.31 0.01
N THR A 375 -6.50 -1.09 -0.41
CA THR A 375 -5.96 -0.47 -1.62
C THR A 375 -5.74 1.01 -1.35
N TYR A 376 -4.51 1.47 -1.42
CA TYR A 376 -4.13 2.88 -1.28
C TYR A 376 -2.79 3.13 -1.96
N GLY A 377 -2.39 4.38 -2.07
CA GLY A 377 -1.11 4.72 -2.65
C GLY A 377 -0.78 6.19 -2.59
N GLU A 378 0.26 6.56 -3.29
CA GLU A 378 0.69 7.93 -3.43
C GLU A 378 -0.13 8.66 -4.49
N GLY A 379 -1.01 9.55 -4.04
CA GLY A 379 -1.88 10.34 -4.92
C GLY A 379 -1.16 11.49 -5.62
N TRP A 380 0.07 11.26 -6.07
CA TRP A 380 0.91 12.21 -6.83
C TRP A 380 1.77 11.49 -7.86
N ALA A 381 2.48 12.26 -8.68
CA ALA A 381 3.51 11.82 -9.60
C ALA A 381 4.79 12.62 -9.32
N ALA A 382 5.96 12.06 -9.64
CA ALA A 382 7.24 12.75 -9.44
C ALA A 382 7.45 13.91 -10.43
N MET A 383 6.96 13.73 -11.67
CA MET A 383 6.97 14.74 -12.74
C MET A 383 5.59 14.78 -13.42
N ALA A 384 5.41 15.63 -14.43
CA ALA A 384 4.15 15.73 -15.15
C ALA A 384 3.90 14.48 -16.03
N PRO A 385 2.85 13.67 -15.76
CA PRO A 385 2.51 12.52 -16.59
C PRO A 385 1.98 12.94 -17.98
N ALA A 386 2.19 12.08 -18.99
CA ALA A 386 1.68 12.30 -20.32
C ALA A 386 0.23 11.80 -20.50
N TYR A 387 -0.66 12.17 -19.58
CA TYR A 387 -2.08 11.84 -19.59
C TYR A 387 -2.90 12.97 -18.96
N PRO A 388 -4.20 13.16 -19.34
CA PRO A 388 -5.02 14.22 -18.74
C PRO A 388 -5.06 14.16 -17.23
N TYR A 389 -4.67 15.25 -16.58
CA TYR A 389 -4.48 15.31 -15.12
C TYR A 389 -5.75 14.98 -14.32
N GLU A 390 -6.92 15.38 -14.83
CA GLU A 390 -8.24 15.14 -14.22
C GLU A 390 -8.70 13.66 -14.27
N GLU A 391 -8.08 12.84 -15.11
CA GLU A 391 -8.34 11.41 -15.24
C GLU A 391 -7.35 10.55 -14.42
N LEU A 392 -6.29 11.16 -13.89
CA LEU A 392 -5.29 10.49 -13.07
C LEU A 392 -5.79 10.24 -11.65
N ALA A 393 -5.25 9.21 -10.99
CA ALA A 393 -5.56 8.84 -9.61
C ALA A 393 -4.82 9.73 -8.60
N MET A 394 -4.86 11.04 -8.84
CA MET A 394 -4.29 12.06 -7.95
C MET A 394 -5.10 12.21 -6.66
N LYS A 395 -4.47 12.61 -5.57
CA LYS A 395 -5.05 12.75 -4.22
C LYS A 395 -6.39 13.52 -4.23
N GLN A 396 -6.45 14.66 -4.91
CA GLN A 396 -7.65 15.50 -4.96
C GLN A 396 -8.86 14.85 -5.66
N TRP A 397 -8.66 13.74 -6.35
CA TRP A 397 -9.72 12.98 -7.01
C TRP A 397 -10.06 11.65 -6.31
N THR A 398 -9.48 11.39 -5.12
CA THR A 398 -9.64 10.14 -4.38
C THR A 398 -11.12 9.81 -4.12
N TYR A 399 -11.96 10.82 -3.85
CA TYR A 399 -13.41 10.65 -3.69
C TYR A 399 -14.11 10.02 -4.91
N LYS A 400 -13.49 10.05 -6.12
CA LYS A 400 -14.02 9.40 -7.33
C LYS A 400 -13.68 7.90 -7.40
N MET A 401 -12.84 7.42 -6.50
CA MET A 401 -12.37 6.04 -6.46
C MET A 401 -12.73 5.41 -5.10
N PRO A 402 -14.01 5.04 -4.88
CA PRO A 402 -14.45 4.49 -3.59
C PRO A 402 -13.55 3.36 -3.12
N ARG A 403 -13.12 3.42 -1.85
CA ARG A 403 -12.26 2.43 -1.18
C ARG A 403 -10.84 2.32 -1.74
N VAL A 404 -10.40 3.28 -2.52
CA VAL A 404 -8.98 3.50 -2.83
C VAL A 404 -8.53 4.69 -1.99
N GLY A 405 -7.54 4.51 -1.14
CA GLY A 405 -7.00 5.54 -0.26
C GLY A 405 -5.79 6.25 -0.86
N ALA A 406 -5.44 7.40 -0.28
CA ALA A 406 -4.23 8.13 -0.61
C ALA A 406 -3.51 8.63 0.64
N PHE A 407 -2.18 8.69 0.59
CA PHE A 407 -1.37 9.33 1.61
C PHE A 407 -1.69 10.81 1.73
N SER A 408 -1.84 11.28 2.97
CA SER A 408 -2.14 12.68 3.28
C SER A 408 -0.87 13.45 3.61
N ASP A 409 -0.24 14.03 2.60
CA ASP A 409 0.82 15.02 2.80
C ASP A 409 0.30 16.31 3.49
N ASP A 410 -1.02 16.53 3.51
CA ASP A 410 -1.64 17.63 4.26
C ASP A 410 -1.36 17.52 5.76
N ILE A 411 -1.72 16.38 6.39
CA ILE A 411 -1.50 16.17 7.83
C ILE A 411 0.00 16.04 8.16
N ARG A 412 0.77 15.36 7.29
CA ARG A 412 2.23 15.27 7.44
C ARG A 412 2.87 16.64 7.51
N ASN A 413 2.64 17.49 6.51
CA ASN A 413 3.24 18.81 6.42
C ASN A 413 2.76 19.72 7.55
N ALA A 414 1.49 19.62 7.93
CA ALA A 414 0.95 20.40 9.05
C ALA A 414 1.63 20.03 10.39
N LEU A 415 1.91 18.73 10.62
CA LEU A 415 2.50 18.26 11.88
C LEU A 415 4.00 18.52 11.98
N ILE A 416 4.78 18.25 10.93
CA ILE A 416 6.23 18.25 11.00
C ILE A 416 6.92 19.20 10.00
N GLY A 417 6.15 19.97 9.22
CA GLY A 417 6.66 20.79 8.12
C GLY A 417 6.88 20.00 6.83
N SER A 418 7.11 20.71 5.73
CA SER A 418 7.38 20.09 4.42
C SER A 418 8.71 19.32 4.44
N PRO A 419 8.80 18.16 3.78
CA PRO A 419 10.07 17.44 3.65
C PRO A 419 11.10 18.17 2.78
N PHE A 420 10.68 19.19 2.02
CA PHE A 420 11.53 19.92 1.07
C PHE A 420 12.12 21.23 1.62
N ASP A 421 11.83 21.55 2.89
CA ASP A 421 12.39 22.71 3.60
C ASP A 421 12.79 22.32 5.04
N HIS A 422 13.21 23.32 5.83
CA HIS A 422 13.61 23.11 7.22
C HIS A 422 12.63 23.76 8.20
N GLU A 423 11.44 24.12 7.75
CA GLU A 423 10.43 24.77 8.59
C GLU A 423 9.84 23.80 9.60
N ARG A 424 9.46 24.32 10.75
CA ARG A 424 8.77 23.58 11.79
C ARG A 424 7.31 23.34 11.41
N GLY A 425 6.74 22.19 11.76
CA GLY A 425 5.31 21.97 11.78
C GLY A 425 4.70 22.21 13.17
N PHE A 426 3.41 21.95 13.33
CA PHE A 426 2.67 22.15 14.57
C PHE A 426 3.32 21.40 15.75
N ALA A 427 3.66 20.12 15.58
CA ALA A 427 4.25 19.30 16.63
C ALA A 427 5.66 19.74 17.04
N SER A 428 6.32 20.53 16.21
CA SER A 428 7.66 21.10 16.49
C SER A 428 7.62 22.61 16.78
N GLY A 429 6.44 23.21 17.01
CA GLY A 429 6.31 24.58 17.54
C GLY A 429 5.84 25.64 16.56
N ASN A 430 5.32 25.26 15.38
CA ASN A 430 4.72 26.21 14.42
C ASN A 430 3.19 26.24 14.55
N PRO A 431 2.60 27.28 15.17
CA PRO A 431 1.16 27.37 15.37
C PRO A 431 0.35 27.49 14.05
N ALA A 432 0.98 27.95 12.96
CA ALA A 432 0.31 28.10 11.67
C ALA A 432 -0.23 26.77 11.12
N GLY A 433 0.35 25.63 11.53
CA GLY A 433 -0.10 24.30 11.14
C GLY A 433 -1.42 23.85 11.78
N ALA A 434 -1.90 24.51 12.83
CA ALA A 434 -3.05 24.03 13.62
C ALA A 434 -4.33 23.77 12.79
N LYS A 435 -4.65 24.67 11.86
CA LYS A 435 -5.86 24.52 11.01
C LYS A 435 -5.77 23.29 10.09
N ASP A 436 -4.60 23.05 9.53
CA ASP A 436 -4.39 21.90 8.66
C ASP A 436 -4.29 20.60 9.46
N VAL A 437 -3.77 20.63 10.70
CA VAL A 437 -3.88 19.52 11.65
C VAL A 437 -5.35 19.20 11.92
N MET A 438 -6.20 20.20 12.20
CA MET A 438 -7.65 20.00 12.42
C MET A 438 -8.31 19.33 11.20
N ARG A 439 -7.97 19.74 9.97
CA ARG A 439 -8.45 19.11 8.73
C ARG A 439 -7.99 17.66 8.61
N GLY A 440 -6.72 17.38 8.90
CA GLY A 440 -6.16 16.05 8.88
C GLY A 440 -6.79 15.11 9.91
N LEU A 441 -7.08 15.61 11.12
CA LEU A 441 -7.74 14.85 12.18
C LEU A 441 -9.13 14.33 11.78
N ILE A 442 -9.87 15.06 10.93
CA ILE A 442 -11.16 14.63 10.37
C ILE A 442 -11.03 14.03 8.96
N ALA A 443 -9.83 13.57 8.59
CA ALA A 443 -9.51 12.88 7.35
C ALA A 443 -9.70 13.71 6.07
N CYS A 444 -9.46 15.02 6.09
CA CYS A 444 -9.48 15.92 4.93
C CYS A 444 -10.68 15.68 3.99
N PRO A 445 -11.93 15.94 4.44
CA PRO A 445 -13.14 15.57 3.70
C PRO A 445 -13.27 16.24 2.32
N GLU A 446 -12.48 17.28 2.03
CA GLU A 446 -12.46 17.97 0.75
C GLU A 446 -11.92 17.11 -0.40
N TRP A 447 -11.15 16.04 -0.12
CA TRP A 447 -10.63 15.15 -1.15
C TRP A 447 -10.79 13.66 -0.85
N SER A 448 -10.92 13.25 0.41
CA SER A 448 -10.98 11.84 0.77
C SER A 448 -12.33 11.20 0.45
N GLY A 449 -13.43 11.94 0.52
CA GLY A 449 -14.78 11.41 0.40
C GLY A 449 -15.22 10.64 1.65
N GLU A 450 -14.43 9.66 2.10
CA GLU A 450 -14.64 8.84 3.30
C GLU A 450 -13.36 8.78 4.13
N PRO A 451 -13.44 8.71 5.47
CA PRO A 451 -12.25 8.69 6.34
C PRO A 451 -11.26 7.58 5.97
N MET A 452 -11.76 6.41 5.59
CA MET A 452 -10.91 5.27 5.22
C MET A 452 -10.19 5.41 3.88
N GLN A 453 -10.39 6.51 3.16
CA GLN A 453 -9.61 6.90 1.99
C GLN A 453 -8.41 7.80 2.33
N HIS A 454 -8.29 8.21 3.59
CA HIS A 454 -7.22 9.07 4.09
C HIS A 454 -6.21 8.24 4.87
N VAL A 455 -4.96 8.18 4.40
CA VAL A 455 -3.83 7.57 5.12
C VAL A 455 -3.13 8.65 5.92
N SER A 456 -3.36 8.65 7.23
CA SER A 456 -2.69 9.56 8.16
C SER A 456 -1.30 9.05 8.48
N TYR A 457 -0.28 9.84 8.23
CA TYR A 457 1.12 9.49 8.48
C TYR A 457 1.96 10.74 8.80
N ILE A 458 3.13 10.52 9.33
CA ILE A 458 4.11 11.58 9.57
C ILE A 458 5.30 11.43 8.64
N THR A 459 5.85 10.24 8.57
CA THR A 459 6.99 9.88 7.74
C THR A 459 6.79 8.48 7.17
N CYS A 460 7.54 8.15 6.15
CA CYS A 460 7.63 6.84 5.52
C CYS A 460 9.10 6.57 5.16
N HIS A 461 9.36 5.56 4.33
CA HIS A 461 10.73 5.27 3.87
C HIS A 461 11.36 6.45 3.10
N ASP A 462 10.54 7.22 2.35
CA ASP A 462 10.97 8.43 1.64
C ASP A 462 11.26 9.60 2.59
N ASN A 463 12.21 10.43 2.20
CA ASN A 463 12.66 11.62 2.94
C ASN A 463 13.22 11.26 4.33
N TYR A 464 13.26 12.25 5.23
CA TYR A 464 13.75 12.07 6.59
C TYR A 464 12.81 11.19 7.43
N CYS A 465 13.37 10.27 8.23
CA CYS A 465 12.61 9.70 9.35
C CYS A 465 12.29 10.78 10.39
N LEU A 466 11.33 10.55 11.27
CA LEU A 466 10.80 11.57 12.18
C LEU A 466 11.87 12.22 13.07
N ARG A 467 12.79 11.42 13.62
CA ARG A 467 13.92 11.95 14.40
C ARG A 467 14.76 12.93 13.59
N ASP A 468 15.17 12.53 12.39
CA ASP A 468 16.04 13.36 11.54
C ASP A 468 15.30 14.61 11.06
N ARG A 469 13.98 14.50 10.78
CA ARG A 469 13.14 15.65 10.42
C ARG A 469 13.07 16.67 11.56
N ILE A 470 12.91 16.22 12.82
CA ILE A 470 12.89 17.09 13.99
C ILE A 470 14.29 17.69 14.22
N GLU A 471 15.37 16.92 14.04
CA GLU A 471 16.74 17.44 14.14
C GLU A 471 17.00 18.58 13.15
N VAL A 472 16.51 18.46 11.91
CA VAL A 472 16.67 19.47 10.87
C VAL A 472 15.83 20.71 11.14
N SER A 473 14.59 20.57 11.63
CA SER A 473 13.66 21.68 11.83
C SER A 473 13.82 22.37 13.19
N ALA A 474 14.35 21.68 14.20
CA ALA A 474 14.48 22.17 15.56
C ALA A 474 15.87 21.79 16.17
N PRO A 475 16.98 22.16 15.51
CA PRO A 475 18.33 21.72 15.93
C PRO A 475 18.74 22.23 17.32
N GLU A 476 18.21 23.37 17.76
CA GLU A 476 18.50 24.01 19.04
C GLU A 476 17.79 23.33 20.23
N GLU A 477 16.81 22.48 20.01
CA GLU A 477 16.05 21.84 21.07
C GLU A 477 16.80 20.65 21.70
N THR A 478 16.53 20.38 22.97
CA THR A 478 17.12 19.24 23.67
C THR A 478 16.56 17.91 23.16
N GLU A 479 17.29 16.79 23.35
CA GLU A 479 16.77 15.45 23.00
C GLU A 479 15.44 15.16 23.72
N ALA A 480 15.30 15.56 24.97
CA ALA A 480 14.04 15.39 25.73
C ALA A 480 12.87 16.15 25.08
N THR A 481 13.10 17.39 24.61
CA THR A 481 12.10 18.17 23.87
C THR A 481 11.76 17.49 22.54
N LYS A 482 12.75 17.01 21.80
CA LYS A 482 12.54 16.33 20.51
C LYS A 482 11.78 15.01 20.65
N LEU A 483 11.99 14.27 21.75
CA LEU A 483 11.18 13.09 22.08
C LEU A 483 9.72 13.45 22.37
N ARG A 484 9.44 14.59 23.01
CA ARG A 484 8.06 15.09 23.21
C ARG A 484 7.40 15.46 21.87
N MET A 485 8.14 16.16 21.00
CA MET A 485 7.67 16.47 19.63
C MET A 485 7.35 15.22 18.84
N ASN A 486 8.20 14.18 18.93
CA ASN A 486 7.95 12.87 18.31
C ASN A 486 6.64 12.25 18.81
N LYS A 487 6.47 12.14 20.13
CA LYS A 487 5.25 11.61 20.76
C LYS A 487 4.01 12.40 20.33
N LEU A 488 4.06 13.73 20.34
CA LEU A 488 2.95 14.58 19.94
C LEU A 488 2.56 14.37 18.47
N ALA A 489 3.53 14.33 17.56
CA ALA A 489 3.28 14.12 16.14
C ALA A 489 2.59 12.76 15.88
N GLN A 490 3.13 11.67 16.45
CA GLN A 490 2.53 10.35 16.28
C GLN A 490 1.16 10.23 16.96
N THR A 491 0.96 10.90 18.10
CA THR A 491 -0.36 10.93 18.75
C THR A 491 -1.40 11.55 17.82
N ALA A 492 -1.11 12.68 17.17
CA ALA A 492 -2.05 13.31 16.23
C ALA A 492 -2.47 12.36 15.09
N VAL A 493 -1.55 11.53 14.59
CA VAL A 493 -1.89 10.47 13.62
C VAL A 493 -2.78 9.41 14.24
N LEU A 494 -2.43 8.90 15.43
CA LEU A 494 -3.17 7.80 16.07
C LEU A 494 -4.57 8.20 16.57
N VAL A 495 -4.85 9.49 16.77
CA VAL A 495 -6.19 10.00 17.14
C VAL A 495 -6.97 10.56 15.95
N SER A 496 -6.44 10.49 14.72
CA SER A 496 -7.13 10.92 13.50
C SER A 496 -8.13 9.88 13.01
N GLN A 497 -9.11 10.30 12.19
CA GLN A 497 -10.20 9.46 11.71
C GLN A 497 -9.83 8.51 10.56
N GLY A 498 -8.71 8.72 9.87
CA GLY A 498 -8.29 7.92 8.72
C GLY A 498 -7.63 6.58 9.09
N MET A 499 -7.08 5.90 8.11
CA MET A 499 -6.12 4.80 8.31
C MET A 499 -4.84 5.38 8.91
N THR A 500 -4.28 4.73 9.93
CA THR A 500 -3.06 5.19 10.57
C THR A 500 -1.85 4.41 10.10
N PHE A 501 -0.74 5.13 9.93
CA PHE A 501 0.49 4.61 9.36
C PHE A 501 1.69 5.03 10.22
N ILE A 502 2.59 4.07 10.45
CA ILE A 502 3.81 4.25 11.24
C ILE A 502 4.98 3.76 10.40
N TYR A 503 6.01 4.58 10.24
CA TYR A 503 7.27 4.15 9.65
C TYR A 503 8.09 3.37 10.69
N GLY A 504 8.49 2.14 10.33
CA GLY A 504 9.12 1.21 11.26
C GLY A 504 10.41 1.72 11.89
N GLY A 505 10.49 1.61 13.21
CA GLY A 505 11.61 2.04 14.02
C GLY A 505 11.47 3.46 14.60
N GLU A 506 10.41 4.20 14.28
CA GLU A 506 10.19 5.52 14.89
C GLU A 506 9.92 5.42 16.39
N GLU A 507 9.27 4.36 16.83
CA GLU A 507 9.08 4.00 18.22
C GLU A 507 10.38 3.63 18.96
N LEU A 508 11.45 3.38 18.21
CA LEU A 508 12.81 3.15 18.69
C LEU A 508 13.73 4.36 18.45
N TYR A 509 13.16 5.52 18.16
CA TYR A 509 13.88 6.75 17.87
C TYR A 509 14.92 6.58 16.75
N ARG A 510 14.51 5.93 15.65
CA ARG A 510 15.31 5.65 14.45
C ARG A 510 15.90 6.93 13.86
N THR A 511 17.13 6.83 13.35
CA THR A 511 17.78 7.85 12.54
C THR A 511 18.37 7.21 11.29
N LYS A 512 18.31 7.90 10.18
CA LYS A 512 19.07 7.63 8.95
C LYS A 512 20.30 8.55 8.86
N GLN A 513 20.76 9.08 9.99
CA GLN A 513 21.92 9.98 10.11
C GLN A 513 21.79 11.25 9.26
N GLY A 514 20.56 11.76 9.10
CA GLY A 514 20.28 12.95 8.31
C GLY A 514 20.28 12.73 6.80
N ILE A 515 20.20 11.46 6.33
CA ILE A 515 20.07 11.13 4.91
C ILE A 515 18.59 11.07 4.58
N ASP A 516 18.13 11.96 3.72
CA ASP A 516 16.74 12.07 3.26
C ASP A 516 16.37 11.03 2.20
N ASN A 517 17.30 10.69 1.31
CA ASN A 517 17.09 9.71 0.25
C ASN A 517 18.08 8.54 0.37
N SER A 518 17.70 7.52 1.15
CA SER A 518 18.57 6.42 1.53
C SER A 518 18.37 5.13 0.72
N TYR A 519 17.71 5.21 -0.47
CA TYR A 519 17.29 4.04 -1.24
C TYR A 519 18.40 3.05 -1.61
N GLN A 520 19.64 3.50 -1.73
CA GLN A 520 20.84 2.68 -2.01
C GLN A 520 21.93 2.85 -0.93
N SER A 521 21.60 3.47 0.19
CA SER A 521 22.53 3.60 1.31
C SER A 521 22.72 2.23 1.98
N PRO A 522 23.89 1.97 2.60
CA PRO A 522 24.16 0.66 3.21
C PRO A 522 23.21 0.36 4.37
N ASP A 523 23.13 -0.92 4.76
CA ASP A 523 22.31 -1.36 5.90
C ASP A 523 22.56 -0.52 7.16
N SER A 524 23.81 -0.10 7.44
CA SER A 524 24.15 0.71 8.61
C SER A 524 23.42 2.06 8.72
N ILE A 525 22.83 2.54 7.61
CA ILE A 525 21.98 3.73 7.57
C ILE A 525 20.50 3.34 7.71
N ASN A 526 20.12 2.21 7.12
CA ASN A 526 18.71 1.85 6.95
C ASN A 526 18.15 0.91 8.03
N ILE A 527 18.98 0.15 8.76
CA ILE A 527 18.51 -0.80 9.78
C ILE A 527 17.72 -0.14 10.90
N ILE A 528 16.74 -0.85 11.41
CA ILE A 528 16.04 -0.49 12.65
C ILE A 528 17.00 -0.65 13.83
N PRO A 529 17.16 0.38 14.70
CA PRO A 529 18.11 0.36 15.82
C PRO A 529 17.53 -0.41 17.02
N TRP A 530 17.48 -1.75 16.94
CA TRP A 530 16.92 -2.63 17.98
C TRP A 530 17.56 -2.43 19.36
N GLU A 531 18.84 -2.04 19.40
CA GLU A 531 19.55 -1.67 20.64
C GLU A 531 18.96 -0.47 21.36
N ASN A 532 18.17 0.34 20.65
CA ASN A 532 17.48 1.48 21.22
C ASN A 532 16.25 1.09 22.06
N ARG A 533 15.76 -0.15 21.98
CA ARG A 533 14.55 -0.59 22.70
C ARG A 533 14.66 -0.36 24.20
N GLU A 534 15.83 -0.62 24.81
CA GLU A 534 16.07 -0.37 26.22
C GLU A 534 16.31 1.13 26.48
N LYS A 535 17.08 1.79 25.64
CA LYS A 535 17.45 3.21 25.80
C LYS A 535 16.23 4.14 25.71
N TYR A 536 15.32 3.86 24.79
CA TYR A 536 14.12 4.65 24.55
C TYR A 536 12.83 3.85 24.87
N ALA A 537 12.88 3.02 25.91
CA ALA A 537 11.74 2.22 26.33
C ALA A 537 10.47 3.06 26.55
N ASP A 538 10.60 4.24 27.16
CA ASP A 538 9.51 5.20 27.37
C ASP A 538 8.83 5.66 26.05
N LEU A 539 9.58 5.79 24.96
CA LEU A 539 9.01 6.10 23.65
C LEU A 539 8.29 4.89 23.07
N HIS A 540 8.90 3.72 23.11
CA HIS A 540 8.31 2.47 22.62
C HIS A 540 6.99 2.17 23.35
N ASP A 541 6.99 2.22 24.69
CA ASP A 541 5.82 1.94 25.51
C ASP A 541 4.71 2.97 25.25
N TYR A 542 5.07 4.22 25.00
CA TYR A 542 4.11 5.25 24.61
C TYR A 542 3.41 4.93 23.28
N TYR A 543 4.17 4.53 22.24
CA TYR A 543 3.57 4.11 20.96
C TYR A 543 2.65 2.91 21.12
N GLN A 544 3.08 1.90 21.87
CA GLN A 544 2.28 0.72 22.17
C GLN A 544 0.97 1.09 22.88
N ALA A 545 1.04 1.93 23.91
CA ALA A 545 -0.14 2.39 24.65
C ALA A 545 -1.08 3.21 23.75
N MET A 546 -0.56 4.11 22.91
CA MET A 546 -1.37 4.91 22.00
C MET A 546 -2.06 4.07 20.91
N ILE A 547 -1.39 3.04 20.38
CA ILE A 547 -2.00 2.08 19.48
C ILE A 547 -3.14 1.34 20.21
N ALA A 548 -2.92 0.90 21.43
CA ALA A 548 -3.94 0.22 22.22
C ALA A 548 -5.15 1.15 22.52
N ILE A 549 -4.92 2.42 22.87
CA ILE A 549 -5.98 3.43 23.07
C ILE A 549 -6.81 3.59 21.79
N ARG A 550 -6.15 3.81 20.63
CA ARG A 550 -6.86 3.92 19.35
C ARG A 550 -7.74 2.70 19.07
N ARG A 551 -7.20 1.51 19.27
CA ARG A 551 -7.91 0.25 19.00
C ARG A 551 -9.06 -0.01 19.97
N ALA A 552 -8.90 0.39 21.22
CA ALA A 552 -9.96 0.29 22.24
C ALA A 552 -11.12 1.26 21.97
N HIS A 553 -10.84 2.47 21.48
CA HIS A 553 -11.82 3.53 21.29
C HIS A 553 -12.22 3.72 19.83
N LYS A 554 -13.42 3.27 19.48
CA LYS A 554 -13.97 3.40 18.11
C LYS A 554 -14.25 4.84 17.72
N GLY A 555 -14.40 5.75 18.68
CA GLY A 555 -14.51 7.19 18.44
C GLY A 555 -13.40 7.75 17.58
N PHE A 556 -12.17 7.21 17.63
CA PHE A 556 -11.05 7.62 16.77
C PHE A 556 -11.11 7.04 15.35
N ARG A 557 -12.10 6.23 15.02
CA ARG A 557 -12.23 5.52 13.73
C ARG A 557 -13.69 5.26 13.36
N LEU A 558 -14.45 6.35 13.27
CA LEU A 558 -15.91 6.34 13.05
C LEU A 558 -16.33 5.75 11.69
N GLY A 559 -15.46 5.75 10.68
CA GLY A 559 -15.59 5.00 9.44
C GLY A 559 -16.44 5.64 8.34
N SER A 560 -17.23 6.68 8.61
CA SER A 560 -17.95 7.43 7.57
C SER A 560 -17.86 8.94 7.77
N ALA A 561 -17.93 9.68 6.68
CA ALA A 561 -17.89 11.16 6.69
C ALA A 561 -19.08 11.75 7.47
N GLU A 562 -20.27 11.12 7.39
CA GLU A 562 -21.45 11.52 8.15
C GLU A 562 -21.20 11.37 9.66
N ALA A 563 -20.67 10.23 10.10
CA ALA A 563 -20.39 9.99 11.53
C ALA A 563 -19.34 10.98 12.05
N VAL A 564 -18.29 11.25 11.29
CA VAL A 564 -17.27 12.24 11.66
C VAL A 564 -17.91 13.63 11.82
N LYS A 565 -18.75 14.03 10.88
CA LYS A 565 -19.45 15.32 10.93
C LYS A 565 -20.44 15.42 12.11
N GLU A 566 -21.08 14.32 12.49
CA GLU A 566 -22.05 14.27 13.58
C GLU A 566 -21.37 14.31 14.95
N HIS A 567 -20.31 13.54 15.12
CA HIS A 567 -19.72 13.29 16.42
C HIS A 567 -18.50 14.16 16.74
N VAL A 568 -17.74 14.65 15.75
CA VAL A 568 -16.51 15.41 16.00
C VAL A 568 -16.77 16.91 16.01
N GLU A 569 -16.38 17.58 17.09
CA GLU A 569 -16.44 19.03 17.21
C GLU A 569 -15.12 19.63 17.73
N PHE A 570 -14.69 20.75 17.14
CA PHE A 570 -13.49 21.47 17.57
C PHE A 570 -13.84 22.58 18.57
N VAL A 571 -13.02 22.72 19.61
CA VAL A 571 -13.11 23.79 20.61
C VAL A 571 -12.10 24.87 20.25
N LEU A 572 -12.59 26.02 19.80
CA LEU A 572 -11.75 27.16 19.40
C LEU A 572 -11.42 28.03 20.61
N THR A 573 -10.15 28.06 21.02
CA THR A 573 -9.67 28.84 22.18
C THR A 573 -9.07 30.19 21.80
N GLY A 574 -8.84 30.46 20.52
CA GLY A 574 -8.06 31.61 20.05
C GLY A 574 -6.54 31.45 20.22
N ASN A 575 -6.07 30.37 20.82
CA ASN A 575 -4.66 30.02 20.90
C ASN A 575 -4.30 29.04 19.77
N GLU A 576 -3.63 29.52 18.75
CA GLU A 576 -3.25 28.73 17.58
C GLU A 576 -2.18 27.64 17.89
N SER A 577 -1.58 27.63 19.07
CA SER A 577 -0.69 26.56 19.50
C SER A 577 -1.45 25.35 20.08
N LEU A 578 -2.77 25.43 20.19
CA LEU A 578 -3.63 24.35 20.69
C LEU A 578 -4.56 23.86 19.60
N VAL A 579 -4.68 22.55 19.50
CA VAL A 579 -5.78 21.89 18.77
C VAL A 579 -6.57 21.09 19.78
N ILE A 580 -7.84 21.46 19.98
CA ILE A 580 -8.75 20.81 20.93
C ILE A 580 -9.98 20.33 20.16
N TYR A 581 -10.33 19.07 20.33
CA TYR A 581 -11.57 18.54 19.79
C TYR A 581 -12.20 17.49 20.72
N ARG A 582 -13.50 17.37 20.61
CA ARG A 582 -14.31 16.38 21.32
C ARG A 582 -14.98 15.46 20.30
N ILE A 583 -15.03 14.16 20.63
CA ILE A 583 -15.85 13.18 19.95
C ILE A 583 -16.95 12.82 20.92
N LYS A 584 -18.18 13.21 20.63
CA LYS A 584 -19.33 13.16 21.52
C LYS A 584 -20.39 12.16 21.08
N ASP A 585 -21.36 11.93 21.97
CA ASP A 585 -22.54 11.08 21.71
C ASP A 585 -22.17 9.70 21.19
N LEU A 586 -21.21 9.04 21.88
CA LEU A 586 -20.63 7.75 21.47
C LEU A 586 -21.35 6.54 22.05
N GLU A 587 -22.50 6.70 22.74
CA GLU A 587 -23.25 5.58 23.29
C GLU A 587 -23.63 4.55 22.20
N GLY A 588 -23.23 3.30 22.41
CA GLY A 588 -23.43 2.21 21.44
C GLY A 588 -22.39 2.14 20.30
N ILE A 589 -21.49 3.12 20.22
CA ILE A 589 -20.37 3.17 19.28
C ILE A 589 -19.07 2.82 20.00
N ASP A 590 -18.83 3.41 21.15
CA ASP A 590 -17.62 3.30 21.96
C ASP A 590 -17.96 2.86 23.39
N THR A 591 -16.96 2.47 24.16
CA THR A 591 -17.07 2.23 25.61
C THR A 591 -17.16 3.55 26.38
N ALA A 592 -16.52 4.61 25.90
CA ALA A 592 -16.65 5.96 26.41
C ALA A 592 -17.87 6.67 25.79
N LYS A 593 -18.57 7.52 26.56
CA LYS A 593 -19.65 8.38 26.06
C LYS A 593 -19.12 9.53 25.22
N SER A 594 -17.95 10.03 25.58
CA SER A 594 -17.20 11.01 24.79
C SER A 594 -15.70 10.89 24.99
N LEU A 595 -14.95 11.36 24.00
CA LEU A 595 -13.50 11.45 24.05
C LEU A 595 -13.09 12.90 23.82
N MET A 596 -12.16 13.41 24.60
CA MET A 596 -11.56 14.73 24.39
C MET A 596 -10.08 14.59 24.12
N VAL A 597 -9.58 15.31 23.12
CA VAL A 597 -8.17 15.38 22.76
C VAL A 597 -7.71 16.83 22.77
N ILE A 598 -6.59 17.09 23.44
CA ILE A 598 -5.93 18.38 23.48
C ILE A 598 -4.48 18.18 23.02
N LEU A 599 -4.10 18.81 21.93
CA LEU A 599 -2.73 18.81 21.40
C LEU A 599 -2.12 20.18 21.67
N ASN A 600 -1.01 20.23 22.40
CA ASN A 600 -0.25 21.44 22.67
C ASN A 600 1.06 21.43 21.87
N GLY A 601 1.11 22.21 20.79
CA GLY A 601 2.30 22.38 19.94
C GLY A 601 3.27 23.46 20.43
N SER A 602 3.10 24.00 21.63
CA SER A 602 3.96 25.07 22.16
C SER A 602 5.01 24.57 23.17
N ALA A 603 6.02 25.39 23.39
CA ALA A 603 7.04 25.18 24.42
C ALA A 603 6.57 25.57 25.85
N GLN A 604 5.29 25.90 26.04
CA GLN A 604 4.72 26.35 27.31
C GLN A 604 3.67 25.36 27.81
N THR A 605 3.55 25.22 29.12
CA THR A 605 2.35 24.63 29.72
C THR A 605 1.18 25.56 29.50
N VAL A 606 0.05 25.02 29.04
CA VAL A 606 -1.17 25.79 28.80
C VAL A 606 -2.31 25.22 29.63
N THR A 607 -2.93 26.07 30.45
CA THR A 607 -4.16 25.69 31.18
C THR A 607 -5.36 25.80 30.24
N CYS A 608 -6.08 24.70 30.08
CA CYS A 608 -7.28 24.62 29.26
C CYS A 608 -8.52 24.47 30.14
N ASP A 609 -9.56 25.27 29.86
CA ASP A 609 -10.89 25.02 30.41
C ASP A 609 -11.51 23.79 29.76
N LEU A 610 -12.06 22.89 30.56
CA LEU A 610 -12.75 21.71 30.07
C LEU A 610 -14.25 22.00 29.91
N PRO A 611 -14.91 21.50 28.85
CA PRO A 611 -16.36 21.58 28.77
C PRO A 611 -17.00 20.75 29.88
N GLU A 612 -18.26 21.06 30.19
CA GLU A 612 -19.03 20.31 31.17
C GLU A 612 -19.08 18.81 30.78
N MET A 613 -18.58 17.96 31.65
CA MET A 613 -18.62 16.50 31.54
C MET A 613 -19.45 15.95 32.71
N THR A 614 -20.33 15.02 32.41
CA THR A 614 -21.34 14.52 33.39
C THR A 614 -20.98 13.15 33.96
N GLY A 615 -20.03 12.45 33.32
CA GLY A 615 -19.58 11.12 33.70
C GLY A 615 -18.25 11.11 34.46
N GLU A 616 -17.79 9.94 34.84
CA GLU A 616 -16.45 9.74 35.35
C GLU A 616 -15.43 9.92 34.24
N CYS A 617 -14.45 10.77 34.45
CA CYS A 617 -13.46 11.13 33.46
C CYS A 617 -12.11 10.52 33.78
N VAL A 618 -11.51 9.82 32.82
CA VAL A 618 -10.23 9.12 32.94
C VAL A 618 -9.22 9.71 31.97
N LEU A 619 -8.01 10.01 32.46
CA LEU A 619 -6.87 10.40 31.63
C LEU A 619 -6.27 9.17 30.97
N LEU A 620 -6.35 9.06 29.65
CA LEU A 620 -5.72 8.00 28.87
C LEU A 620 -4.29 8.39 28.45
N ALA A 621 -4.06 9.68 28.19
CA ALA A 621 -2.72 10.21 27.89
C ALA A 621 -2.56 11.61 28.49
N ALA A 622 -1.39 11.90 29.03
CA ALA A 622 -1.00 13.21 29.54
C ALA A 622 0.52 13.30 29.72
N ASP A 623 1.10 14.49 29.50
CA ASP A 623 2.51 14.80 29.74
C ASP A 623 3.53 13.77 29.15
N GLY A 624 3.23 13.24 27.95
CA GLY A 624 4.07 12.27 27.26
C GLY A 624 4.00 10.85 27.82
N GLN A 625 3.02 10.56 28.69
CA GLN A 625 2.65 9.21 29.15
C GLN A 625 1.30 8.79 28.57
N ALA A 626 1.07 7.51 28.39
CA ALA A 626 -0.20 6.95 27.92
C ALA A 626 -0.46 5.59 28.56
N ASN A 627 -1.73 5.30 28.86
CA ASN A 627 -2.17 4.01 29.38
C ASN A 627 -3.63 3.75 28.94
N PRO A 628 -3.91 2.66 28.20
CA PRO A 628 -5.27 2.33 27.78
C PRO A 628 -6.23 2.06 28.94
N ASP A 629 -5.73 1.64 30.11
CA ASP A 629 -6.51 1.42 31.33
C ASP A 629 -6.68 2.69 32.19
N GLY A 630 -6.09 3.80 31.75
CA GLY A 630 -6.08 5.09 32.44
C GLY A 630 -4.81 5.36 33.26
N LEU A 631 -4.39 6.61 33.28
CA LEU A 631 -3.28 7.12 34.11
C LEU A 631 -3.81 7.59 35.47
N ASP A 632 -4.92 8.33 35.48
CA ASP A 632 -5.55 8.94 36.66
C ASP A 632 -6.97 9.42 36.30
N PHE A 633 -7.72 9.91 37.29
CA PHE A 633 -8.97 10.63 37.04
C PHE A 633 -8.69 12.04 36.52
N ALA A 634 -9.44 12.44 35.49
CA ALA A 634 -9.32 13.77 34.94
C ALA A 634 -10.04 14.80 35.83
N PRO A 635 -9.54 16.03 35.95
CA PRO A 635 -10.26 17.14 36.61
C PRO A 635 -11.51 17.51 35.79
N TYR A 636 -12.49 18.15 36.46
CA TYR A 636 -13.79 18.48 35.83
C TYR A 636 -13.88 19.86 35.21
N ASP A 637 -12.94 20.78 35.51
CA ASP A 637 -13.03 22.17 35.11
C ASP A 637 -11.85 22.68 34.30
N LYS A 638 -10.62 22.34 34.69
CA LYS A 638 -9.41 22.81 34.04
C LYS A 638 -8.32 21.75 34.07
N ILE A 639 -7.49 21.73 33.04
CA ILE A 639 -6.33 20.88 32.97
C ILE A 639 -5.10 21.63 32.42
N ASP A 640 -3.95 21.37 33.01
CA ASP A 640 -2.66 21.85 32.52
C ASP A 640 -2.11 20.88 31.50
N VAL A 641 -1.91 21.35 30.27
CA VAL A 641 -1.35 20.58 29.16
C VAL A 641 0.11 20.96 29.00
N ALA A 642 0.99 20.00 29.25
CA ALA A 642 2.43 20.21 29.23
C ALA A 642 2.98 20.58 27.83
N PRO A 643 4.18 21.16 27.72
CA PRO A 643 4.78 21.54 26.45
C PRO A 643 4.94 20.34 25.49
N TYR A 644 4.68 20.53 24.21
CA TYR A 644 4.81 19.52 23.15
C TYR A 644 4.20 18.17 23.58
N SER A 645 2.94 18.19 23.98
CA SER A 645 2.26 16.99 24.47
C SER A 645 0.81 16.92 24.06
N ALA A 646 0.26 15.72 24.14
CA ALA A 646 -1.16 15.46 24.02
C ALA A 646 -1.77 15.13 25.38
N THR A 647 -3.04 15.51 25.57
CA THR A 647 -3.90 15.04 26.66
C THR A 647 -5.13 14.40 26.05
N ILE A 648 -5.46 13.18 26.49
CA ILE A 648 -6.64 12.42 26.05
C ILE A 648 -7.47 12.06 27.28
N ILE A 649 -8.74 12.43 27.24
CA ILE A 649 -9.70 12.17 28.31
C ILE A 649 -10.84 11.33 27.74
N ALA A 650 -11.18 10.24 28.43
CA ALA A 650 -12.39 9.46 28.17
C ALA A 650 -13.44 9.76 29.26
N GLU A 651 -14.66 10.10 28.85
CA GLU A 651 -15.83 10.24 29.72
C GLU A 651 -16.65 8.94 29.67
N ASN A 652 -16.78 8.23 30.80
CA ASN A 652 -17.46 6.93 30.91
C ASN A 652 -18.93 7.05 31.36
#